data_f05867a082e9bc92dc7ea4af59ce50d3
#
_entry.id   f05867a082e9bc92dc7ea4af59ce50d3
#
_cell.length_a   1.000
_cell.length_b   1.000
_cell.length_c   1.000
_cell.angle_alpha   90.00
_cell.angle_beta   90.00
_cell.angle_gamma   90.00
#
_symmetry.space_group_name_H-M   'P 1'
#
loop_
_entity.id
_entity.type
_entity.pdbx_description
1 polymer ?
#
loop_
_entity_poly.entity_id
_entity_poly.type
_entity_poly.pdbx_seq_one_letter_code
_entity_poly.pdbx_strand_id
1 'polypeptide(L)'
;MTDLFRFVNEGWLATHAIPDDRPIDGTFYQLRDQAELDVYEIVKNSPDSRAGKLFHSFMDTEAIETAGIAPLDPDLQLIDAVTSVDELVTAFVKLCRTGVDVPVGAYVAKDSGSDDAIPYLAQAGLGLPDEAYYREPMHQQTLAAYQQHVGTMLAFLGLDATAAEQVVALEKDIAAGHWDVVSTRDAVKTYNPTALADLPGPVRDLMVGILQGTTDKVIARMPSFLDHVAGLLTADRLDDWKLWAKWHVLRGRAGLLTDEISQANFAFYGTVLTGTPVQRDRWKRGLDLANGYVGQEIGQLFVAKHFPESSKTEMVELVDYLVKAYHERISQLSWMTPATRERALEKLAKFQAKIGYPDKWRDYTGLEFESDGSALVENVRRGSAFLHDYELNKVSKPFDRSEWFSTPQTVNAFYNPTVNDITFPAAILRPPFYSPDADAAENFGAIGAVIGHEIGHGFDDQGSQYDGDGNLHSWWSDEDRAAFTERTAKLVDQFQGLVPTSVREAGIETTGVNGEFTLGENIGDLGGLGIAIVAYRMYLADRGLTLADTPTRPFVAEGGSPELTKHEFSGLQRLFLAWSHVWRSKTRPELDVQLMASDPHSPSEFRCNVIAGNVAELYEAFEVPADAPMFIAPENRVTIW
;
A
#
# COMPACT_ATOMS: atom_id res chain seq x y z
N MET A 1 -20.49 -20.04 17.25
CA MET A 1 -19.72 -19.24 16.28
C MET A 1 -18.84 -20.15 15.43
N THR A 2 -19.04 -20.21 14.12
CA THR A 2 -18.25 -21.09 13.25
C THR A 2 -17.34 -20.32 12.29
N ASP A 3 -17.66 -19.06 12.03
CA ASP A 3 -16.99 -18.12 11.14
C ASP A 3 -17.35 -16.70 11.59
N LEU A 4 -16.38 -15.98 12.13
CA LEU A 4 -16.61 -14.63 12.69
C LEU A 4 -16.87 -13.62 11.57
N PHE A 5 -16.12 -13.73 10.45
CA PHE A 5 -16.26 -12.83 9.31
C PHE A 5 -17.68 -12.91 8.72
N ARG A 6 -18.19 -14.13 8.49
CA ARG A 6 -19.54 -14.31 7.98
C ARG A 6 -20.61 -14.03 9.04
N PHE A 7 -20.37 -14.36 10.31
CA PHE A 7 -21.34 -14.06 11.37
C PHE A 7 -21.69 -12.57 11.43
N VAL A 8 -20.71 -11.69 11.21
CA VAL A 8 -20.96 -10.24 11.20
C VAL A 8 -21.47 -9.76 9.85
N ASN A 9 -20.89 -10.25 8.75
CA ASN A 9 -21.00 -9.61 7.45
C ASN A 9 -21.92 -10.36 6.44
N GLU A 10 -22.46 -11.54 6.78
CA GLU A 10 -23.19 -12.40 5.83
C GLU A 10 -24.35 -11.69 5.14
N GLY A 11 -25.13 -10.89 5.84
CA GLY A 11 -26.24 -10.17 5.24
C GLY A 11 -25.79 -9.20 4.15
N TRP A 12 -24.69 -8.49 4.40
CA TRP A 12 -24.08 -7.60 3.42
C TRP A 12 -23.42 -8.39 2.28
N LEU A 13 -22.66 -9.44 2.59
CA LEU A 13 -22.01 -10.28 1.58
C LEU A 13 -23.04 -10.91 0.61
N ALA A 14 -24.21 -11.32 1.13
CA ALA A 14 -25.25 -11.95 0.34
C ALA A 14 -26.01 -10.97 -0.57
N THR A 15 -26.18 -9.73 -0.14
CA THR A 15 -27.04 -8.74 -0.83
C THR A 15 -26.28 -7.66 -1.56
N HIS A 16 -25.05 -7.37 -1.14
CA HIS A 16 -24.26 -6.31 -1.73
C HIS A 16 -23.63 -6.75 -3.05
N ALA A 17 -23.84 -5.96 -4.10
CA ALA A 17 -23.11 -6.10 -5.35
C ALA A 17 -21.89 -5.17 -5.34
N ILE A 18 -20.73 -5.69 -5.75
CA ILE A 18 -19.56 -4.83 -5.98
C ILE A 18 -19.92 -3.85 -7.10
N PRO A 19 -19.77 -2.53 -6.89
CA PRO A 19 -20.01 -1.55 -7.96
C PRO A 19 -19.23 -1.89 -9.23
N ASP A 20 -19.81 -1.60 -10.39
CA ASP A 20 -19.20 -1.97 -11.66
C ASP A 20 -17.89 -1.22 -11.95
N ASP A 21 -17.68 -0.08 -11.28
CA ASP A 21 -16.52 0.78 -11.46
C ASP A 21 -15.31 0.42 -10.57
N ARG A 22 -15.37 -0.69 -9.84
CA ARG A 22 -14.29 -1.16 -8.96
C ARG A 22 -14.23 -2.68 -8.84
N PRO A 23 -13.05 -3.24 -8.50
CA PRO A 23 -12.91 -4.69 -8.35
C PRO A 23 -13.16 -5.19 -6.92
N ILE A 24 -13.27 -4.30 -5.94
CA ILE A 24 -13.46 -4.59 -4.52
C ILE A 24 -14.34 -3.52 -3.88
N ASP A 25 -15.16 -3.92 -2.91
CA ASP A 25 -15.89 -3.01 -2.05
C ASP A 25 -15.92 -3.52 -0.60
N GLY A 26 -16.21 -2.63 0.34
CA GLY A 26 -16.22 -2.94 1.76
C GLY A 26 -16.09 -1.72 2.65
N THR A 27 -15.83 -1.94 3.94
CA THR A 27 -15.81 -0.86 4.95
C THR A 27 -14.80 0.23 4.63
N PHE A 28 -13.57 -0.11 4.24
CA PHE A 28 -12.55 0.86 3.83
C PHE A 28 -12.98 1.66 2.59
N TYR A 29 -13.63 1.01 1.64
CA TYR A 29 -14.05 1.63 0.37
C TYR A 29 -15.22 2.58 0.58
N GLN A 30 -16.17 2.24 1.45
CA GLN A 30 -17.26 3.14 1.82
C GLN A 30 -16.73 4.42 2.48
N LEU A 31 -15.73 4.30 3.34
CA LEU A 31 -15.10 5.46 3.95
C LEU A 31 -14.27 6.29 2.94
N ARG A 32 -13.60 5.61 1.99
CA ARG A 32 -12.93 6.28 0.85
C ARG A 32 -13.90 7.06 -0.02
N ASP A 33 -15.06 6.48 -0.35
CA ASP A 33 -16.09 7.16 -1.13
C ASP A 33 -16.57 8.44 -0.43
N GLN A 34 -16.75 8.40 0.89
CA GLN A 34 -17.10 9.60 1.65
C GLN A 34 -15.99 10.65 1.64
N ALA A 35 -14.73 10.24 1.84
CA ALA A 35 -13.59 11.14 1.76
C ALA A 35 -13.43 11.74 0.35
N GLU A 36 -13.68 10.96 -0.70
CA GLU A 36 -13.66 11.39 -2.09
C GLU A 36 -14.73 12.46 -2.38
N LEU A 37 -15.96 12.26 -1.87
CA LEU A 37 -17.02 13.28 -1.97
C LEU A 37 -16.65 14.58 -1.23
N ASP A 38 -16.06 14.48 -0.05
CA ASP A 38 -15.59 15.62 0.72
C ASP A 38 -14.49 16.40 -0.04
N VAL A 39 -13.54 15.68 -0.66
CA VAL A 39 -12.49 16.26 -1.52
C VAL A 39 -13.09 16.88 -2.78
N TYR A 40 -14.07 16.22 -3.40
CA TYR A 40 -14.76 16.77 -4.58
C TYR A 40 -15.38 18.13 -4.30
N GLU A 41 -16.10 18.26 -3.19
CA GLU A 41 -16.68 19.54 -2.78
C GLU A 41 -15.63 20.64 -2.51
N ILE A 42 -14.45 20.27 -1.99
CA ILE A 42 -13.33 21.19 -1.79
C ILE A 42 -12.78 21.67 -3.14
N VAL A 43 -12.45 20.74 -4.03
CA VAL A 43 -11.82 21.04 -5.33
C VAL A 43 -12.77 21.83 -6.23
N LYS A 44 -14.05 21.42 -6.29
CA LYS A 44 -15.10 22.09 -7.05
C LYS A 44 -15.32 23.55 -6.63
N ASN A 45 -15.22 23.82 -5.33
CA ASN A 45 -15.40 25.17 -4.78
C ASN A 45 -14.10 26.02 -4.79
N SER A 46 -13.00 25.49 -5.30
CA SER A 46 -11.70 26.16 -5.39
C SER A 46 -11.11 26.09 -6.80
N PRO A 47 -11.83 26.59 -7.84
CA PRO A 47 -11.44 26.40 -9.24
C PRO A 47 -10.09 27.03 -9.62
N ASP A 48 -9.68 28.10 -8.93
CA ASP A 48 -8.44 28.83 -9.18
C ASP A 48 -7.24 28.24 -8.41
N SER A 49 -7.46 27.27 -7.50
CA SER A 49 -6.39 26.56 -6.82
C SER A 49 -5.64 25.63 -7.79
N ARG A 50 -4.43 25.17 -7.42
CA ARG A 50 -3.70 24.17 -8.21
C ARG A 50 -4.53 22.89 -8.42
N ALA A 51 -5.16 22.41 -7.36
CA ALA A 51 -6.06 21.25 -7.42
C ALA A 51 -7.24 21.47 -8.37
N GLY A 52 -7.90 22.65 -8.27
CA GLY A 52 -9.01 23.03 -9.14
C GLY A 52 -8.60 23.11 -10.61
N LYS A 53 -7.49 23.77 -10.92
CA LYS A 53 -6.97 23.88 -12.29
C LYS A 53 -6.63 22.51 -12.88
N LEU A 54 -5.89 21.68 -12.14
CA LEU A 54 -5.54 20.34 -12.61
C LEU A 54 -6.78 19.47 -12.81
N PHE A 55 -7.74 19.52 -11.90
CA PHE A 55 -9.02 18.84 -12.02
C PHE A 55 -9.80 19.30 -13.26
N HIS A 56 -9.91 20.63 -13.48
CA HIS A 56 -10.63 21.16 -14.64
C HIS A 56 -9.95 20.78 -15.97
N SER A 57 -8.60 20.79 -16.03
CA SER A 57 -7.90 20.33 -17.23
C SER A 57 -8.17 18.84 -17.53
N PHE A 58 -8.36 18.00 -16.49
CA PHE A 58 -8.76 16.61 -16.68
C PHE A 58 -10.22 16.46 -17.13
N MET A 59 -11.10 17.36 -16.68
CA MET A 59 -12.53 17.33 -17.03
C MET A 59 -12.85 17.92 -18.41
N ASP A 60 -11.94 18.66 -19.02
CA ASP A 60 -12.10 19.30 -20.33
C ASP A 60 -11.88 18.29 -21.48
N THR A 61 -12.88 17.41 -21.63
CA THR A 61 -12.83 16.32 -22.62
C THR A 61 -12.79 16.84 -24.08
N GLU A 62 -13.39 18.00 -24.38
CA GLU A 62 -13.41 18.56 -25.74
C GLU A 62 -12.00 18.94 -26.18
N ALA A 63 -11.23 19.62 -25.33
CA ALA A 63 -9.86 19.98 -25.62
C ALA A 63 -8.95 18.75 -25.69
N ILE A 64 -9.14 17.76 -24.80
CA ILE A 64 -8.39 16.50 -24.81
C ILE A 64 -8.63 15.71 -26.10
N GLU A 65 -9.88 15.53 -26.51
CA GLU A 65 -10.23 14.85 -27.77
C GLU A 65 -9.66 15.58 -28.99
N THR A 66 -9.69 16.91 -28.97
CA THR A 66 -9.13 17.74 -30.04
C THR A 66 -7.59 17.61 -30.11
N ALA A 67 -6.90 17.54 -28.98
CA ALA A 67 -5.46 17.37 -28.91
C ALA A 67 -5.02 15.96 -29.36
N GLY A 68 -5.88 14.96 -29.18
CA GLY A 68 -5.61 13.57 -29.58
C GLY A 68 -4.37 13.00 -28.90
N ILE A 69 -3.46 12.45 -29.71
CA ILE A 69 -2.19 11.87 -29.25
C ILE A 69 -1.02 12.87 -29.30
N ALA A 70 -1.20 14.04 -29.92
CA ALA A 70 -0.15 15.04 -30.09
C ALA A 70 0.55 15.49 -28.79
N PRO A 71 -0.11 15.50 -27.61
CA PRO A 71 0.59 15.79 -26.35
C PRO A 71 1.76 14.84 -26.02
N LEU A 72 1.86 13.68 -26.66
CA LEU A 72 3.00 12.74 -26.52
C LEU A 72 4.19 13.09 -27.42
N ASP A 73 4.02 13.94 -28.43
CA ASP A 73 5.06 14.22 -29.42
C ASP A 73 6.43 14.58 -28.81
N PRO A 74 6.53 15.40 -27.74
CA PRO A 74 7.83 15.72 -27.14
C PRO A 74 8.57 14.48 -26.62
N ASP A 75 7.84 13.52 -25.98
CA ASP A 75 8.42 12.30 -25.44
C ASP A 75 8.80 11.34 -26.57
N LEU A 76 7.94 11.21 -27.59
CA LEU A 76 8.17 10.33 -28.73
C LEU A 76 9.34 10.81 -29.61
N GLN A 77 9.44 12.10 -29.88
CA GLN A 77 10.57 12.70 -30.64
C GLN A 77 11.88 12.53 -29.89
N LEU A 78 11.86 12.65 -28.53
CA LEU A 78 13.04 12.38 -27.70
C LEU A 78 13.53 10.94 -27.89
N ILE A 79 12.62 9.96 -27.91
CA ILE A 79 12.95 8.54 -28.10
C ILE A 79 13.40 8.27 -29.53
N ASP A 80 12.73 8.86 -30.52
CA ASP A 80 13.05 8.64 -31.95
C ASP A 80 14.45 9.15 -32.33
N ALA A 81 14.88 10.23 -31.70
CA ALA A 81 16.20 10.81 -31.91
C ALA A 81 17.37 9.97 -31.36
N VAL A 82 17.10 8.95 -30.54
CA VAL A 82 18.12 8.10 -29.92
C VAL A 82 18.82 7.23 -30.97
N THR A 83 20.16 7.28 -31.01
CA THR A 83 21.04 6.51 -31.92
C THR A 83 22.11 5.70 -31.17
N SER A 84 22.25 5.87 -29.88
CA SER A 84 23.23 5.17 -29.03
C SER A 84 22.66 4.86 -27.65
N VAL A 85 23.32 3.98 -26.90
CA VAL A 85 22.95 3.66 -25.50
C VAL A 85 23.07 4.90 -24.59
N ASP A 86 24.09 5.74 -24.78
CA ASP A 86 24.28 6.97 -24.01
C ASP A 86 23.13 7.98 -24.21
N GLU A 87 22.67 8.08 -25.47
CA GLU A 87 21.51 8.91 -25.81
C GLU A 87 20.21 8.30 -25.24
N LEU A 88 20.07 6.96 -25.23
CA LEU A 88 18.95 6.27 -24.60
C LEU A 88 18.91 6.57 -23.10
N VAL A 89 20.05 6.45 -22.40
CA VAL A 89 20.16 6.80 -20.99
C VAL A 89 19.78 8.26 -20.75
N THR A 90 20.24 9.17 -21.60
CA THR A 90 19.85 10.58 -21.53
C THR A 90 18.34 10.79 -21.72
N ALA A 91 17.71 10.04 -22.62
CA ALA A 91 16.27 10.07 -22.82
C ALA A 91 15.52 9.54 -21.58
N PHE A 92 15.96 8.42 -21.00
CA PHE A 92 15.39 7.88 -19.77
C PHE A 92 15.46 8.86 -18.59
N VAL A 93 16.56 9.58 -18.41
CA VAL A 93 16.70 10.64 -17.38
C VAL A 93 15.59 11.69 -17.53
N LYS A 94 15.35 12.17 -18.74
CA LYS A 94 14.32 13.19 -19.02
C LYS A 94 12.91 12.63 -18.82
N LEU A 95 12.64 11.42 -19.28
CA LEU A 95 11.36 10.74 -19.15
C LEU A 95 11.04 10.47 -17.67
N CYS A 96 12.02 9.96 -16.89
CA CYS A 96 11.87 9.74 -15.45
C CYS A 96 11.48 11.02 -14.72
N ARG A 97 12.16 12.14 -14.97
CA ARG A 97 11.83 13.41 -14.31
C ARG A 97 10.41 13.89 -14.62
N THR A 98 9.86 13.53 -15.77
CA THR A 98 8.48 13.88 -16.16
C THR A 98 7.44 12.81 -15.84
N GLY A 99 7.81 11.77 -15.06
CA GLY A 99 6.90 10.76 -14.53
C GLY A 99 6.62 9.59 -15.47
N VAL A 100 7.55 9.27 -16.39
CA VAL A 100 7.52 8.03 -17.17
C VAL A 100 8.43 6.99 -16.53
N ASP A 101 7.94 5.76 -16.44
CA ASP A 101 8.70 4.64 -15.89
C ASP A 101 9.99 4.40 -16.68
N VAL A 102 11.04 4.05 -15.95
CA VAL A 102 12.36 3.68 -16.47
C VAL A 102 12.79 2.32 -15.93
N PRO A 103 13.82 1.66 -16.53
CA PRO A 103 14.14 0.27 -16.16
C PRO A 103 14.60 0.08 -14.70
N VAL A 104 15.05 1.13 -14.03
CA VAL A 104 15.46 1.10 -12.61
C VAL A 104 14.69 2.16 -11.84
N GLY A 105 13.90 1.73 -10.86
CA GLY A 105 13.19 2.63 -9.96
C GLY A 105 14.14 3.30 -8.95
N ALA A 106 13.85 4.56 -8.60
CA ALA A 106 14.56 5.28 -7.56
C ALA A 106 13.58 6.06 -6.68
N TYR A 107 13.79 6.05 -5.37
CA TYR A 107 13.04 6.86 -4.41
C TYR A 107 13.95 7.30 -3.27
N VAL A 108 13.61 8.40 -2.61
CA VAL A 108 14.37 8.96 -1.49
C VAL A 108 13.70 8.59 -0.17
N ALA A 109 14.48 8.07 0.76
CA ALA A 109 14.02 7.73 2.11
C ALA A 109 15.16 7.96 3.12
N LYS A 110 14.85 7.86 4.43
CA LYS A 110 15.89 7.84 5.45
C LYS A 110 16.80 6.63 5.22
N ASP A 111 18.11 6.85 5.29
CA ASP A 111 19.09 5.78 5.29
C ASP A 111 18.89 4.87 6.53
N SER A 112 18.84 3.57 6.32
CA SER A 112 18.77 2.58 7.41
C SER A 112 20.05 2.45 8.23
N GLY A 113 21.11 3.15 7.86
CA GLY A 113 22.40 3.18 8.56
C GLY A 113 22.81 4.56 9.08
N SER A 114 22.05 5.61 8.79
CA SER A 114 22.32 6.99 9.23
C SER A 114 21.01 7.81 9.34
N ASP A 115 21.13 9.07 9.78
CA ASP A 115 19.98 9.97 9.87
C ASP A 115 19.73 10.80 8.59
N ASP A 116 20.49 10.59 7.54
CA ASP A 116 20.37 11.34 6.30
C ASP A 116 19.35 10.69 5.35
N ALA A 117 18.80 11.50 4.45
CA ALA A 117 18.02 11.02 3.33
C ALA A 117 18.94 10.51 2.21
N ILE A 118 18.66 9.32 1.67
CA ILE A 118 19.45 8.66 0.64
C ILE A 118 18.55 8.07 -0.45
N PRO A 119 18.99 7.99 -1.72
CA PRO A 119 18.27 7.28 -2.76
C PRO A 119 18.38 5.77 -2.61
N TYR A 120 17.24 5.08 -2.74
CA TYR A 120 17.12 3.64 -2.86
C TYR A 120 16.81 3.27 -4.31
N LEU A 121 17.56 2.31 -4.87
CA LEU A 121 17.35 1.80 -6.21
C LEU A 121 16.61 0.46 -6.14
N ALA A 122 15.56 0.33 -6.94
CA ALA A 122 14.70 -0.84 -6.94
C ALA A 122 14.51 -1.41 -8.36
N GLN A 123 14.17 -2.69 -8.42
CA GLN A 123 13.75 -3.32 -9.66
C GLN A 123 12.49 -2.67 -10.21
N ALA A 124 12.44 -2.49 -11.54
CA ALA A 124 11.35 -1.87 -12.27
C ALA A 124 11.33 -2.34 -13.75
N GLY A 125 10.52 -1.72 -14.58
CA GLY A 125 10.55 -1.93 -16.03
C GLY A 125 9.56 -2.94 -16.56
N LEU A 126 8.60 -3.40 -15.75
CA LEU A 126 7.56 -4.34 -16.15
C LEU A 126 6.22 -3.62 -16.36
N GLY A 127 5.45 -4.10 -17.33
CA GLY A 127 4.08 -3.64 -17.55
C GLY A 127 3.02 -4.45 -16.80
N LEU A 128 3.35 -5.65 -16.31
CA LEU A 128 2.52 -6.48 -15.43
C LEU A 128 2.94 -6.30 -13.96
N PRO A 129 2.07 -6.65 -13.00
CA PRO A 129 2.26 -6.33 -11.58
C PRO A 129 3.50 -6.95 -10.93
N ASP A 130 3.90 -8.15 -11.37
CA ASP A 130 5.01 -8.90 -10.79
C ASP A 130 5.74 -9.77 -11.83
N GLU A 131 6.99 -10.15 -11.56
CA GLU A 131 7.80 -11.02 -12.42
C GLU A 131 7.15 -12.39 -12.67
N ALA A 132 6.40 -12.88 -11.70
CA ALA A 132 5.70 -14.16 -11.79
C ALA A 132 4.73 -14.23 -12.98
N TYR A 133 4.15 -13.11 -13.40
CA TYR A 133 3.29 -13.04 -14.58
C TYR A 133 4.00 -13.40 -15.88
N TYR A 134 5.32 -13.20 -15.96
CA TYR A 134 6.13 -13.55 -17.14
C TYR A 134 6.62 -14.98 -17.13
N ARG A 135 6.62 -15.65 -15.97
CA ARG A 135 7.28 -16.93 -15.73
C ARG A 135 6.31 -18.07 -15.40
N GLU A 136 5.31 -17.80 -14.55
CA GLU A 136 4.47 -18.83 -13.98
C GLU A 136 3.41 -19.35 -14.98
N PRO A 137 3.24 -20.68 -15.11
CA PRO A 137 2.26 -21.26 -16.03
C PRO A 137 0.82 -20.77 -15.80
N MET A 138 0.43 -20.49 -14.56
CA MET A 138 -0.90 -20.00 -14.22
C MET A 138 -1.22 -18.63 -14.83
N HIS A 139 -0.22 -17.81 -15.14
CA HIS A 139 -0.38 -16.48 -15.71
C HIS A 139 -0.25 -16.43 -17.23
N GLN A 140 -0.07 -17.55 -17.93
CA GLN A 140 0.14 -17.57 -19.39
C GLN A 140 -1.00 -16.91 -20.17
N GLN A 141 -2.25 -17.08 -19.74
CA GLN A 141 -3.39 -16.44 -20.42
C GLN A 141 -3.37 -14.93 -20.26
N THR A 142 -3.05 -14.45 -19.06
CA THR A 142 -2.90 -13.02 -18.76
C THR A 142 -1.75 -12.42 -19.55
N LEU A 143 -0.62 -13.12 -19.64
CA LEU A 143 0.53 -12.67 -20.44
C LEU A 143 0.20 -12.59 -21.92
N ALA A 144 -0.55 -13.55 -22.48
CA ALA A 144 -1.00 -13.50 -23.87
C ALA A 144 -1.98 -12.33 -24.11
N ALA A 145 -2.92 -12.09 -23.20
CA ALA A 145 -3.81 -10.94 -23.25
C ALA A 145 -3.04 -9.61 -23.12
N TYR A 146 -2.00 -9.56 -22.29
CA TYR A 146 -1.11 -8.43 -22.18
C TYR A 146 -0.39 -8.11 -23.50
N GLN A 147 0.16 -9.11 -24.17
CA GLN A 147 0.81 -8.90 -25.47
C GLN A 147 -0.18 -8.34 -26.53
N GLN A 148 -1.43 -8.83 -26.54
CA GLN A 148 -2.47 -8.29 -27.41
C GLN A 148 -2.80 -6.83 -27.06
N HIS A 149 -2.88 -6.53 -25.77
CA HIS A 149 -3.12 -5.18 -25.26
C HIS A 149 -2.00 -4.22 -25.69
N VAL A 150 -0.71 -4.60 -25.49
CA VAL A 150 0.44 -3.80 -25.95
C VAL A 150 0.33 -3.51 -27.45
N GLY A 151 -0.05 -4.51 -28.27
CA GLY A 151 -0.28 -4.34 -29.70
C GLY A 151 -1.40 -3.36 -30.03
N THR A 152 -2.53 -3.46 -29.32
CA THR A 152 -3.66 -2.54 -29.47
C THR A 152 -3.24 -1.10 -29.16
N MET A 153 -2.51 -0.91 -28.07
CA MET A 153 -2.06 0.42 -27.67
C MET A 153 -1.01 0.99 -28.62
N LEU A 154 0.00 0.20 -29.03
CA LEU A 154 1.05 0.65 -29.95
C LEU A 154 0.51 0.98 -31.35
N ALA A 155 -0.62 0.42 -31.74
CA ALA A 155 -1.30 0.77 -33.00
C ALA A 155 -1.72 2.26 -33.03
N PHE A 156 -2.02 2.89 -31.90
CA PHE A 156 -2.26 4.34 -31.83
C PHE A 156 -1.01 5.17 -32.20
N LEU A 157 0.18 4.59 -32.09
CA LEU A 157 1.45 5.18 -32.55
C LEU A 157 1.82 4.77 -33.99
N GLY A 158 0.93 4.04 -34.69
CA GLY A 158 1.20 3.52 -36.05
C GLY A 158 2.17 2.34 -36.08
N LEU A 159 2.42 1.68 -34.95
CA LEU A 159 3.28 0.50 -34.87
C LEU A 159 2.45 -0.78 -35.05
N ASP A 160 3.10 -1.82 -35.58
CA ASP A 160 2.46 -3.11 -35.86
C ASP A 160 2.58 -4.10 -34.69
N ALA A 161 1.97 -5.28 -34.82
CA ALA A 161 1.99 -6.31 -33.79
C ALA A 161 3.40 -6.84 -33.43
N THR A 162 4.37 -6.73 -34.36
CA THR A 162 5.75 -7.16 -34.12
C THR A 162 6.40 -6.30 -33.04
N ALA A 163 6.04 -5.02 -32.97
CA ALA A 163 6.52 -4.14 -31.89
C ALA A 163 6.06 -4.61 -30.52
N ALA A 164 4.84 -5.13 -30.38
CA ALA A 164 4.35 -5.70 -29.12
C ALA A 164 5.10 -6.97 -28.72
N GLU A 165 5.43 -7.83 -29.68
CA GLU A 165 6.25 -9.03 -29.43
C GLU A 165 7.63 -8.66 -28.89
N GLN A 166 8.27 -7.64 -29.48
CA GLN A 166 9.58 -7.14 -29.05
C GLN A 166 9.52 -6.53 -27.63
N VAL A 167 8.52 -5.71 -27.35
CA VAL A 167 8.33 -5.13 -26.01
C VAL A 167 8.16 -6.22 -24.96
N VAL A 168 7.26 -7.18 -25.18
CA VAL A 168 7.01 -8.26 -24.21
C VAL A 168 8.22 -9.20 -24.08
N ALA A 169 8.97 -9.43 -25.15
CA ALA A 169 10.22 -10.20 -25.09
C ALA A 169 11.27 -9.49 -24.23
N LEU A 170 11.43 -8.16 -24.37
CA LEU A 170 12.33 -7.38 -23.54
C LEU A 170 11.87 -7.38 -22.07
N GLU A 171 10.58 -7.22 -21.81
CA GLU A 171 10.05 -7.29 -20.44
C GLU A 171 10.25 -8.67 -19.79
N LYS A 172 10.13 -9.77 -20.55
CA LYS A 172 10.49 -11.10 -20.06
C LYS A 172 11.96 -11.20 -19.67
N ASP A 173 12.84 -10.62 -20.47
CA ASP A 173 14.26 -10.59 -20.15
C ASP A 173 14.53 -9.73 -18.90
N ILE A 174 13.85 -8.60 -18.73
CA ILE A 174 13.93 -7.76 -17.54
C ILE A 174 13.42 -8.53 -16.32
N ALA A 175 12.26 -9.18 -16.44
CA ALA A 175 11.64 -9.97 -15.37
C ALA A 175 12.53 -11.13 -14.88
N ALA A 176 13.33 -11.73 -15.79
CA ALA A 176 14.27 -12.78 -15.44
C ALA A 176 15.38 -12.33 -14.45
N GLY A 177 15.63 -11.03 -14.33
CA GLY A 177 16.54 -10.45 -13.36
C GLY A 177 15.87 -9.99 -12.05
N HIS A 178 14.54 -9.95 -11.99
CA HIS A 178 13.82 -9.55 -10.79
C HIS A 178 13.97 -10.58 -9.66
N TRP A 179 14.01 -10.09 -8.45
CA TRP A 179 13.85 -10.91 -7.26
C TRP A 179 12.37 -11.17 -7.00
N ASP A 180 12.07 -12.32 -6.41
CA ASP A 180 10.70 -12.66 -5.97
C ASP A 180 10.23 -11.75 -4.82
N VAL A 181 8.90 -11.71 -4.62
CA VAL A 181 8.25 -10.83 -3.63
C VAL A 181 8.70 -11.08 -2.19
N VAL A 182 9.05 -12.30 -1.80
CA VAL A 182 9.55 -12.63 -0.46
C VAL A 182 10.95 -12.04 -0.26
N SER A 183 11.83 -12.25 -1.23
CA SER A 183 13.20 -11.71 -1.21
C SER A 183 13.23 -10.18 -1.21
N THR A 184 12.31 -9.52 -1.93
CA THR A 184 12.25 -8.05 -1.99
C THR A 184 11.78 -7.40 -0.68
N ARG A 185 11.11 -8.16 0.20
CA ARG A 185 10.71 -7.70 1.54
C ARG A 185 11.82 -7.79 2.57
N ASP A 186 12.82 -8.63 2.39
CA ASP A 186 13.88 -8.85 3.36
C ASP A 186 14.74 -7.57 3.52
N ALA A 187 14.54 -6.87 4.65
CA ALA A 187 15.17 -5.60 4.94
C ALA A 187 16.71 -5.69 4.96
N VAL A 188 17.27 -6.85 5.37
CA VAL A 188 18.71 -7.07 5.44
C VAL A 188 19.29 -7.32 4.06
N LYS A 189 18.66 -8.20 3.27
CA LYS A 189 19.09 -8.49 1.89
C LYS A 189 19.01 -7.28 0.97
N THR A 190 18.01 -6.43 1.19
CA THR A 190 17.76 -5.24 0.35
C THR A 190 18.49 -3.98 0.82
N TYR A 191 19.29 -4.03 1.89
CA TYR A 191 20.10 -2.91 2.32
C TYR A 191 21.55 -3.08 1.89
N ASN A 192 21.88 -2.57 0.70
CA ASN A 192 23.22 -2.65 0.12
C ASN A 192 23.74 -1.24 -0.20
N PRO A 193 24.39 -0.56 0.78
CA PRO A 193 25.02 0.73 0.55
C PRO A 193 26.11 0.61 -0.53
N THR A 194 25.96 1.36 -1.61
CA THR A 194 26.80 1.26 -2.80
C THR A 194 27.26 2.64 -3.22
N ALA A 195 28.56 2.79 -3.55
CA ALA A 195 29.01 4.02 -4.18
C ALA A 195 28.42 4.13 -5.59
N LEU A 196 27.98 5.31 -5.98
CA LEU A 196 27.38 5.54 -7.31
C LEU A 196 28.35 5.14 -8.43
N ALA A 197 29.66 5.34 -8.19
CA ALA A 197 30.73 4.97 -9.14
C ALA A 197 30.89 3.45 -9.32
N ASP A 198 30.43 2.64 -8.37
CA ASP A 198 30.55 1.18 -8.40
C ASP A 198 29.35 0.50 -9.07
N LEU A 199 28.31 1.27 -9.43
CA LEU A 199 27.18 0.75 -10.20
C LEU A 199 27.64 0.34 -11.63
N PRO A 200 26.99 -0.68 -12.24
CA PRO A 200 27.30 -1.08 -13.61
C PRO A 200 27.05 0.06 -14.61
N GLY A 201 27.91 0.19 -15.60
CA GLY A 201 28.06 1.35 -16.50
C GLY A 201 26.77 2.08 -16.90
N PRO A 202 25.86 1.48 -17.72
CA PRO A 202 24.66 2.18 -18.16
C PRO A 202 23.70 2.55 -17.03
N VAL A 203 23.61 1.71 -15.98
CA VAL A 203 22.80 1.98 -14.77
C VAL A 203 23.42 3.12 -13.97
N ARG A 204 24.74 3.14 -13.81
CA ARG A 204 25.44 4.26 -13.18
C ARG A 204 25.14 5.58 -13.88
N ASP A 205 25.28 5.60 -15.21
CA ASP A 205 25.09 6.82 -16.00
C ASP A 205 23.63 7.31 -15.94
N LEU A 206 22.67 6.39 -15.90
CA LEU A 206 21.26 6.67 -15.66
C LEU A 206 21.06 7.32 -14.27
N MET A 207 21.62 6.73 -13.22
CA MET A 207 21.48 7.24 -11.86
C MET A 207 22.22 8.58 -11.66
N VAL A 208 23.40 8.77 -12.25
CA VAL A 208 24.08 10.08 -12.26
C VAL A 208 23.18 11.16 -12.85
N GLY A 209 22.50 10.85 -13.95
CA GLY A 209 21.55 11.77 -14.58
C GLY A 209 20.31 12.05 -13.72
N ILE A 210 19.65 11.01 -13.20
CA ILE A 210 18.45 11.13 -12.36
C ILE A 210 18.74 11.89 -11.06
N LEU A 211 19.84 11.55 -10.37
CA LEU A 211 20.20 12.13 -9.08
C LEU A 211 20.93 13.48 -9.19
N GLN A 212 21.29 13.94 -10.38
CA GLN A 212 21.82 15.28 -10.66
C GLN A 212 23.00 15.68 -9.76
N GLY A 213 23.82 14.74 -9.33
CA GLY A 213 24.99 15.00 -8.48
C GLY A 213 24.68 15.35 -7.01
N THR A 214 23.47 15.05 -6.54
CA THR A 214 23.07 15.30 -5.13
C THR A 214 23.75 14.36 -4.14
N THR A 215 24.28 13.24 -4.60
CA THR A 215 24.96 12.21 -3.77
C THR A 215 25.97 11.42 -4.59
N ASP A 216 26.92 10.80 -3.89
CA ASP A 216 27.85 9.78 -4.40
C ASP A 216 27.50 8.36 -3.90
N LYS A 217 26.41 8.22 -3.13
CA LYS A 217 25.96 6.97 -2.52
C LYS A 217 24.49 6.69 -2.81
N VAL A 218 24.15 5.41 -2.91
CA VAL A 218 22.79 4.90 -3.05
C VAL A 218 22.64 3.60 -2.25
N ILE A 219 21.41 3.18 -2.00
CA ILE A 219 21.12 1.82 -1.54
C ILE A 219 20.66 1.00 -2.75
N ALA A 220 21.49 0.06 -3.20
CA ALA A 220 21.12 -0.89 -4.24
C ALA A 220 20.28 -2.00 -3.60
N ARG A 221 18.94 -1.93 -3.70
CA ARG A 221 18.08 -2.91 -3.06
C ARG A 221 18.27 -4.31 -3.64
N MET A 222 18.37 -4.44 -4.94
CA MET A 222 18.55 -5.69 -5.68
C MET A 222 19.80 -5.59 -6.58
N PRO A 223 21.03 -5.76 -6.02
CA PRO A 223 22.26 -5.55 -6.80
C PRO A 223 22.34 -6.39 -8.07
N SER A 224 21.97 -7.68 -8.01
CA SER A 224 21.99 -8.56 -9.18
C SER A 224 21.03 -8.15 -10.29
N PHE A 225 19.91 -7.49 -9.95
CA PHE A 225 19.01 -6.91 -10.93
C PHE A 225 19.66 -5.73 -11.66
N LEU A 226 20.41 -4.88 -10.94
CA LEU A 226 21.11 -3.75 -11.57
C LEU A 226 22.18 -4.23 -12.55
N ASP A 227 22.90 -5.30 -12.22
CA ASP A 227 23.86 -5.95 -13.12
C ASP A 227 23.15 -6.54 -14.34
N HIS A 228 22.02 -7.22 -14.10
CA HIS A 228 21.22 -7.84 -15.16
C HIS A 228 20.70 -6.81 -16.17
N VAL A 229 20.06 -5.73 -15.69
CA VAL A 229 19.53 -4.66 -16.56
C VAL A 229 20.66 -3.94 -17.31
N ALA A 230 21.80 -3.70 -16.67
CA ALA A 230 22.96 -3.13 -17.35
C ALA A 230 23.43 -4.00 -18.52
N GLY A 231 23.37 -5.33 -18.37
CA GLY A 231 23.67 -6.30 -19.43
C GLY A 231 22.66 -6.29 -20.58
N LEU A 232 21.44 -5.79 -20.37
CA LEU A 232 20.41 -5.63 -21.39
C LEU A 232 20.49 -4.27 -22.13
N LEU A 233 21.11 -3.25 -21.53
CA LEU A 233 21.27 -1.92 -22.10
C LEU A 233 22.46 -1.90 -23.07
N THR A 234 22.30 -2.53 -24.22
CA THR A 234 23.34 -2.73 -25.26
C THR A 234 22.92 -2.17 -26.59
N ALA A 235 23.89 -1.91 -27.48
CA ALA A 235 23.64 -1.29 -28.77
C ALA A 235 22.81 -2.18 -29.72
N ASP A 236 22.94 -3.49 -29.63
CA ASP A 236 22.18 -4.46 -30.42
C ASP A 236 20.71 -4.59 -29.99
N ARG A 237 20.36 -4.09 -28.81
CA ARG A 237 18.98 -4.03 -28.27
C ARG A 237 18.37 -2.63 -28.30
N LEU A 238 19.05 -1.67 -28.92
CA LEU A 238 18.62 -0.27 -28.89
C LEU A 238 17.20 -0.06 -29.41
N ASP A 239 16.85 -0.74 -30.51
CA ASP A 239 15.51 -0.64 -31.10
C ASP A 239 14.42 -1.25 -30.17
N ASP A 240 14.70 -2.36 -29.46
CA ASP A 240 13.79 -2.94 -28.50
C ASP A 240 13.52 -1.95 -27.34
N TRP A 241 14.57 -1.31 -26.83
CA TRP A 241 14.46 -0.29 -25.78
C TRP A 241 13.71 0.97 -26.23
N LYS A 242 13.83 1.38 -27.48
CA LYS A 242 13.04 2.49 -28.03
C LYS A 242 11.55 2.14 -28.08
N LEU A 243 11.21 0.91 -28.48
CA LEU A 243 9.82 0.41 -28.49
C LEU A 243 9.28 0.30 -27.07
N TRP A 244 10.07 -0.23 -26.14
CA TRP A 244 9.72 -0.31 -24.73
C TRP A 244 9.46 1.09 -24.14
N ALA A 245 10.32 2.07 -24.41
CA ALA A 245 10.15 3.44 -23.96
C ALA A 245 8.86 4.08 -24.51
N LYS A 246 8.55 3.89 -25.79
CA LYS A 246 7.29 4.36 -26.40
C LYS A 246 6.07 3.71 -25.74
N TRP A 247 6.15 2.42 -25.45
CA TRP A 247 5.11 1.69 -24.72
C TRP A 247 4.89 2.30 -23.33
N HIS A 248 5.95 2.51 -22.55
CA HIS A 248 5.85 3.06 -21.20
C HIS A 248 5.38 4.51 -21.19
N VAL A 249 5.75 5.33 -22.16
CA VAL A 249 5.17 6.67 -22.37
C VAL A 249 3.66 6.59 -22.60
N LEU A 250 3.23 5.76 -23.56
CA LEU A 250 1.80 5.63 -23.90
C LEU A 250 1.00 5.07 -22.73
N ARG A 251 1.48 3.99 -22.11
CA ARG A 251 0.87 3.37 -20.93
C ARG A 251 0.68 4.38 -19.78
N GLY A 252 1.75 5.09 -19.42
CA GLY A 252 1.73 6.03 -18.30
C GLY A 252 0.87 7.28 -18.55
N ARG A 253 0.58 7.61 -19.81
CA ARG A 253 -0.23 8.76 -20.22
C ARG A 253 -1.63 8.38 -20.69
N ALA A 254 -1.93 7.09 -20.90
CA ALA A 254 -3.18 6.64 -21.52
C ALA A 254 -4.45 7.23 -20.89
N GLY A 255 -4.49 7.32 -19.56
CA GLY A 255 -5.62 7.90 -18.81
C GLY A 255 -5.80 9.41 -18.98
N LEU A 256 -4.84 10.10 -19.57
CA LEU A 256 -4.81 11.55 -19.81
C LEU A 256 -5.16 11.93 -21.27
N LEU A 257 -5.30 10.94 -22.13
CA LEU A 257 -5.54 11.09 -23.57
C LEU A 257 -7.02 10.91 -23.91
N THR A 258 -7.32 10.71 -25.19
CA THR A 258 -8.70 10.51 -25.66
C THR A 258 -9.39 9.37 -24.95
N ASP A 259 -10.74 9.41 -24.96
CA ASP A 259 -11.52 8.34 -24.33
C ASP A 259 -11.23 6.97 -24.96
N GLU A 260 -11.04 6.91 -26.28
CA GLU A 260 -10.68 5.68 -26.98
C GLU A 260 -9.38 5.04 -26.43
N ILE A 261 -8.32 5.83 -26.24
CA ILE A 261 -7.04 5.36 -25.71
C ILE A 261 -7.19 4.97 -24.22
N SER A 262 -7.89 5.78 -23.44
CA SER A 262 -8.15 5.53 -22.03
C SER A 262 -8.94 4.24 -21.82
N GLN A 263 -9.99 4.01 -22.60
CA GLN A 263 -10.80 2.78 -22.55
C GLN A 263 -10.04 1.55 -23.03
N ALA A 264 -9.21 1.68 -24.09
CA ALA A 264 -8.36 0.59 -24.54
C ALA A 264 -7.37 0.14 -23.46
N ASN A 265 -6.79 1.10 -22.73
CA ASN A 265 -5.91 0.81 -21.59
C ASN A 265 -6.67 0.17 -20.43
N PHE A 266 -7.86 0.68 -20.09
CA PHE A 266 -8.71 0.14 -19.05
C PHE A 266 -9.19 -1.29 -19.36
N ALA A 267 -9.47 -1.62 -20.60
CA ALA A 267 -9.91 -2.95 -21.02
C ALA A 267 -8.95 -4.06 -20.57
N PHE A 268 -7.66 -3.77 -20.47
CA PHE A 268 -6.69 -4.72 -19.91
C PHE A 268 -6.51 -4.54 -18.41
N TYR A 269 -6.02 -3.36 -17.96
CA TYR A 269 -5.64 -3.15 -16.56
C TYR A 269 -6.83 -3.14 -15.59
N GLY A 270 -8.00 -2.70 -16.04
CA GLY A 270 -9.25 -2.77 -15.27
C GLY A 270 -9.96 -4.10 -15.47
N THR A 271 -10.30 -4.46 -16.70
CA THR A 271 -11.19 -5.60 -16.94
C THR A 271 -10.47 -6.94 -16.86
N VAL A 272 -9.36 -7.10 -17.57
CA VAL A 272 -8.67 -8.41 -17.60
C VAL A 272 -7.93 -8.69 -16.28
N LEU A 273 -7.19 -7.70 -15.76
CA LEU A 273 -6.39 -7.91 -14.54
C LEU A 273 -7.21 -7.93 -13.25
N THR A 274 -8.24 -7.10 -13.15
CA THR A 274 -8.95 -6.92 -11.87
C THR A 274 -10.43 -7.30 -11.92
N GLY A 275 -10.94 -7.70 -13.09
CA GLY A 275 -12.35 -8.07 -13.26
C GLY A 275 -13.32 -6.87 -13.22
N THR A 276 -12.82 -5.64 -13.29
CA THR A 276 -13.64 -4.42 -13.22
C THR A 276 -14.37 -4.17 -14.54
N PRO A 277 -15.72 -4.18 -14.58
CA PRO A 277 -16.46 -4.04 -15.84
C PRO A 277 -16.41 -2.66 -16.47
N VAL A 278 -16.42 -1.61 -15.66
CA VAL A 278 -16.57 -0.21 -16.09
C VAL A 278 -15.50 0.67 -15.49
N GLN A 279 -14.93 1.55 -16.29
CA GLN A 279 -13.95 2.53 -15.78
C GLN A 279 -14.64 3.51 -14.82
N ARG A 280 -13.95 3.86 -13.72
CA ARG A 280 -14.43 4.84 -12.75
C ARG A 280 -14.81 6.16 -13.43
N ASP A 281 -15.84 6.81 -12.89
CA ASP A 281 -16.29 8.12 -13.33
C ASP A 281 -15.10 9.09 -13.52
N ARG A 282 -15.16 9.90 -14.57
CA ARG A 282 -14.08 10.82 -14.91
C ARG A 282 -13.73 11.79 -13.76
N TRP A 283 -14.74 12.31 -13.06
CA TRP A 283 -14.48 13.22 -11.94
C TRP A 283 -13.70 12.57 -10.79
N LYS A 284 -13.93 11.29 -10.50
CA LYS A 284 -13.17 10.52 -9.49
C LYS A 284 -11.71 10.38 -9.90
N ARG A 285 -11.45 10.04 -11.17
CA ARG A 285 -10.09 9.95 -11.74
C ARG A 285 -9.38 11.30 -11.75
N GLY A 286 -10.11 12.39 -11.99
CA GLY A 286 -9.58 13.75 -11.91
C GLY A 286 -9.20 14.16 -10.49
N LEU A 287 -9.95 13.71 -9.48
CA LEU A 287 -9.58 13.90 -8.07
C LEU A 287 -8.36 13.08 -7.69
N ASP A 288 -8.26 11.81 -8.14
CA ASP A 288 -7.07 10.99 -7.90
C ASP A 288 -5.81 11.66 -8.46
N LEU A 289 -5.92 12.24 -9.67
CA LEU A 289 -4.82 13.00 -10.28
C LEU A 289 -4.44 14.23 -9.43
N ALA A 290 -5.41 15.02 -8.99
CA ALA A 290 -5.15 16.20 -8.16
C ALA A 290 -4.55 15.81 -6.80
N ASN A 291 -5.04 14.77 -6.17
CA ASN A 291 -4.49 14.22 -4.92
C ASN A 291 -3.03 13.75 -5.10
N GLY A 292 -2.70 13.14 -6.21
CA GLY A 292 -1.35 12.67 -6.51
C GLY A 292 -0.31 13.80 -6.56
N TYR A 293 -0.67 14.96 -7.07
CA TYR A 293 0.28 16.07 -7.25
C TYR A 293 0.23 17.12 -6.14
N VAL A 294 -0.97 17.47 -5.66
CA VAL A 294 -1.15 18.54 -4.66
C VAL A 294 -1.99 18.10 -3.46
N GLY A 295 -1.92 16.85 -3.11
CA GLY A 295 -2.72 16.23 -2.05
C GLY A 295 -2.56 16.89 -0.67
N GLN A 296 -1.39 17.45 -0.34
CA GLN A 296 -1.18 18.17 0.91
C GLN A 296 -1.91 19.52 0.94
N GLU A 297 -2.02 20.21 -0.21
CA GLU A 297 -2.83 21.45 -0.33
C GLU A 297 -4.32 21.14 -0.13
N ILE A 298 -4.81 20.05 -0.75
CA ILE A 298 -6.18 19.54 -0.55
C ILE A 298 -6.38 19.14 0.91
N GLY A 299 -5.42 18.43 1.50
CA GLY A 299 -5.45 17.95 2.88
C GLY A 299 -5.60 19.06 3.91
N GLN A 300 -4.97 20.20 3.69
CA GLN A 300 -5.10 21.37 4.55
C GLN A 300 -6.55 21.88 4.61
N LEU A 301 -7.22 21.95 3.46
CA LEU A 301 -8.63 22.34 3.38
C LEU A 301 -9.56 21.26 3.93
N PHE A 302 -9.24 19.98 3.69
CA PHE A 302 -9.98 18.86 4.20
C PHE A 302 -10.01 18.83 5.74
N VAL A 303 -8.86 19.00 6.38
CA VAL A 303 -8.74 19.01 7.85
C VAL A 303 -9.50 20.18 8.45
N ALA A 304 -9.35 21.38 7.88
CA ALA A 304 -10.04 22.56 8.38
C ALA A 304 -11.57 22.40 8.41
N LYS A 305 -12.12 21.56 7.53
CA LYS A 305 -13.56 21.34 7.41
C LYS A 305 -14.05 20.08 8.15
N HIS A 306 -13.24 19.01 8.18
CA HIS A 306 -13.71 17.65 8.50
C HIS A 306 -13.02 17.00 9.69
N PHE A 307 -12.00 17.62 10.30
CA PHE A 307 -11.27 17.00 11.42
C PHE A 307 -11.09 18.00 12.58
N PRO A 308 -12.00 17.99 13.57
CA PRO A 308 -11.92 18.88 14.73
C PRO A 308 -10.75 18.46 15.65
N GLU A 309 -10.17 19.43 16.36
CA GLU A 309 -9.05 19.21 17.29
C GLU A 309 -9.37 18.22 18.42
N SER A 310 -10.65 18.16 18.84
CA SER A 310 -11.10 17.17 19.84
C SER A 310 -10.84 15.73 19.41
N SER A 311 -11.04 15.39 18.14
CA SER A 311 -10.78 14.06 17.61
C SER A 311 -9.30 13.68 17.71
N LYS A 312 -8.38 14.64 17.49
CA LYS A 312 -6.95 14.41 17.69
C LYS A 312 -6.62 14.06 19.14
N THR A 313 -7.21 14.78 20.09
CA THR A 313 -6.98 14.55 21.54
C THR A 313 -7.45 13.18 22.00
N GLU A 314 -8.63 12.75 21.58
CA GLU A 314 -9.20 11.45 21.93
C GLU A 314 -8.39 10.29 21.33
N MET A 315 -7.87 10.48 20.13
CA MET A 315 -7.00 9.49 19.47
C MET A 315 -5.65 9.35 20.19
N VAL A 316 -5.09 10.44 20.72
CA VAL A 316 -3.87 10.37 21.54
C VAL A 316 -4.09 9.49 22.77
N GLU A 317 -5.22 9.64 23.47
CA GLU A 317 -5.56 8.79 24.63
C GLU A 317 -5.62 7.30 24.22
N LEU A 318 -6.26 6.99 23.09
CA LEU A 318 -6.36 5.61 22.61
C LEU A 318 -4.99 5.01 22.26
N VAL A 319 -4.13 5.78 21.57
CA VAL A 319 -2.74 5.38 21.27
C VAL A 319 -1.97 5.11 22.57
N ASP A 320 -2.11 5.95 23.58
CA ASP A 320 -1.46 5.77 24.88
C ASP A 320 -1.84 4.46 25.57
N TYR A 321 -3.11 4.06 25.51
CA TYR A 321 -3.54 2.76 26.04
C TYR A 321 -2.90 1.58 25.28
N LEU A 322 -2.80 1.68 23.96
CA LEU A 322 -2.19 0.63 23.13
C LEU A 322 -0.68 0.52 23.36
N VAL A 323 0.02 1.64 23.49
CA VAL A 323 1.45 1.66 23.84
C VAL A 323 1.67 1.06 25.24
N LYS A 324 0.85 1.41 26.23
CA LYS A 324 0.88 0.82 27.58
C LYS A 324 0.62 -0.68 27.55
N ALA A 325 -0.33 -1.13 26.73
CA ALA A 325 -0.65 -2.54 26.56
C ALA A 325 0.52 -3.32 25.93
N TYR A 326 1.16 -2.77 24.90
CA TYR A 326 2.39 -3.34 24.34
C TYR A 326 3.50 -3.40 25.39
N HIS A 327 3.71 -2.33 26.15
CA HIS A 327 4.70 -2.29 27.23
C HIS A 327 4.46 -3.41 28.25
N GLU A 328 3.22 -3.58 28.71
CA GLU A 328 2.86 -4.65 29.66
C GLU A 328 3.13 -6.03 29.07
N ARG A 329 2.66 -6.29 27.85
CA ARG A 329 2.84 -7.58 27.20
C ARG A 329 4.31 -7.91 26.95
N ILE A 330 5.08 -7.00 26.37
CA ILE A 330 6.51 -7.20 26.10
C ILE A 330 7.27 -7.46 27.42
N SER A 331 6.93 -6.73 28.51
CA SER A 331 7.55 -6.90 29.83
C SER A 331 7.38 -8.30 30.40
N GLN A 332 6.31 -9.01 30.01
CA GLN A 332 5.93 -10.33 30.53
C GLN A 332 6.31 -11.50 29.59
N LEU A 333 6.90 -11.24 28.42
CA LEU A 333 7.25 -12.29 27.47
C LEU A 333 8.29 -13.26 28.04
N SER A 334 7.87 -14.50 28.30
CA SER A 334 8.72 -15.54 28.86
C SER A 334 9.73 -16.14 27.87
N TRP A 335 9.42 -16.04 26.58
CA TRP A 335 10.26 -16.59 25.53
C TRP A 335 11.42 -15.67 25.12
N MET A 336 11.38 -14.39 25.51
CA MET A 336 12.37 -13.37 25.20
C MET A 336 13.30 -13.17 26.40
N THR A 337 14.60 -13.15 26.15
CA THR A 337 15.59 -12.87 27.20
C THR A 337 15.42 -11.46 27.78
N PRO A 338 15.82 -11.21 29.04
CA PRO A 338 15.70 -9.88 29.65
C PRO A 338 16.39 -8.77 28.84
N ALA A 339 17.55 -9.05 28.22
CA ALA A 339 18.29 -8.06 27.46
C ALA A 339 17.56 -7.65 26.18
N THR A 340 17.01 -8.61 25.42
CA THR A 340 16.24 -8.33 24.20
C THR A 340 14.93 -7.63 24.54
N ARG A 341 14.29 -8.02 25.66
CA ARG A 341 13.06 -7.37 26.17
C ARG A 341 13.30 -5.90 26.52
N GLU A 342 14.43 -5.57 27.17
CA GLU A 342 14.79 -4.18 27.45
C GLU A 342 14.93 -3.36 26.17
N ARG A 343 15.57 -3.92 25.13
CA ARG A 343 15.70 -3.27 23.82
C ARG A 343 14.37 -3.09 23.12
N ALA A 344 13.48 -4.06 23.21
CA ALA A 344 12.11 -3.94 22.68
C ALA A 344 11.34 -2.79 23.36
N LEU A 345 11.46 -2.66 24.69
CA LEU A 345 10.85 -1.57 25.44
C LEU A 345 11.48 -0.21 25.14
N GLU A 346 12.81 -0.14 24.97
CA GLU A 346 13.47 1.08 24.49
C GLU A 346 12.95 1.52 23.12
N LYS A 347 12.78 0.57 22.19
CA LYS A 347 12.21 0.85 20.87
C LYS A 347 10.78 1.37 20.99
N LEU A 348 9.94 0.70 21.77
CA LEU A 348 8.56 1.12 22.01
C LEU A 348 8.48 2.54 22.62
N ALA A 349 9.38 2.89 23.53
CA ALA A 349 9.43 4.22 24.14
C ALA A 349 9.80 5.35 23.17
N LYS A 350 10.40 5.02 22.02
CA LYS A 350 10.78 5.96 20.96
C LYS A 350 9.75 6.09 19.85
N PHE A 351 8.65 5.33 19.89
CA PHE A 351 7.58 5.45 18.90
C PHE A 351 7.01 6.87 18.84
N GLN A 352 6.83 7.36 17.65
CA GLN A 352 6.16 8.63 17.40
C GLN A 352 4.81 8.38 16.71
N ALA A 353 3.76 9.03 17.19
CA ALA A 353 2.44 8.95 16.58
C ALA A 353 2.12 10.24 15.82
N LYS A 354 1.87 10.12 14.53
CA LYS A 354 1.40 11.17 13.63
C LYS A 354 -0.10 11.01 13.43
N ILE A 355 -0.89 11.91 14.03
CA ILE A 355 -2.35 11.76 14.09
C ILE A 355 -3.04 12.91 13.33
N GLY A 356 -3.91 12.56 12.41
CA GLY A 356 -4.81 13.44 11.68
C GLY A 356 -4.15 14.17 10.51
N TYR A 357 -3.15 14.99 10.78
CA TYR A 357 -2.52 15.85 9.78
C TYR A 357 -1.11 16.33 10.20
N PRO A 358 -0.24 16.73 9.23
CA PRO A 358 1.10 17.23 9.51
C PRO A 358 1.09 18.61 10.15
N ASP A 359 2.03 18.86 11.04
CA ASP A 359 2.24 20.20 11.62
C ASP A 359 2.83 21.19 10.60
N LYS A 360 3.58 20.66 9.60
CA LYS A 360 4.19 21.42 8.51
C LYS A 360 3.70 20.89 7.17
N TRP A 361 3.02 21.76 6.43
CA TRP A 361 2.51 21.43 5.10
C TRP A 361 3.60 21.56 4.03
N ARG A 362 3.47 20.77 2.96
CA ARG A 362 4.35 20.87 1.79
C ARG A 362 4.17 22.22 1.11
N ASP A 363 5.28 22.87 0.78
CA ASP A 363 5.29 24.10 -0.01
C ASP A 363 5.29 23.76 -1.50
N TYR A 364 4.27 24.23 -2.21
CA TYR A 364 4.10 24.07 -3.65
C TYR A 364 4.46 25.35 -4.43
N THR A 365 5.19 26.29 -3.83
CA THR A 365 5.62 27.50 -4.51
C THR A 365 6.40 27.16 -5.78
N GLY A 366 6.03 27.79 -6.90
CA GLY A 366 6.63 27.56 -8.22
C GLY A 366 5.94 26.45 -9.04
N LEU A 367 5.03 25.67 -8.47
CA LEU A 367 4.19 24.74 -9.25
C LEU A 367 2.92 25.45 -9.73
N GLU A 368 2.74 25.50 -11.05
CA GLU A 368 1.56 26.11 -11.67
C GLU A 368 0.95 25.15 -12.68
N PHE A 369 -0.39 25.07 -12.68
CA PHE A 369 -1.19 24.30 -13.62
C PHE A 369 -2.08 25.21 -14.46
N GLU A 370 -2.40 24.75 -15.66
CA GLU A 370 -3.40 25.35 -16.55
C GLU A 370 -4.71 24.57 -16.45
N SER A 371 -5.84 25.23 -16.61
CA SER A 371 -7.16 24.60 -16.53
C SER A 371 -7.66 24.04 -17.87
N ASP A 372 -6.97 24.31 -18.97
CA ASP A 372 -7.30 23.84 -20.31
C ASP A 372 -6.88 22.37 -20.49
N GLY A 373 -7.75 21.55 -21.08
CA GLY A 373 -7.49 20.11 -21.28
C GLY A 373 -6.36 19.79 -22.24
N SER A 374 -6.05 20.70 -23.20
CA SER A 374 -4.91 20.53 -24.10
C SER A 374 -3.57 20.59 -23.36
N ALA A 375 -3.53 21.21 -22.17
CA ALA A 375 -2.36 21.31 -21.31
C ALA A 375 -2.26 20.14 -20.29
N LEU A 376 -3.21 19.21 -20.25
CA LEU A 376 -3.27 18.18 -19.20
C LEU A 376 -1.98 17.34 -19.08
N VAL A 377 -1.45 16.83 -20.19
CA VAL A 377 -0.20 16.05 -20.18
C VAL A 377 0.98 16.91 -19.73
N GLU A 378 1.02 18.18 -20.13
CA GLU A 378 2.04 19.13 -19.69
C GLU A 378 1.92 19.47 -18.21
N ASN A 379 0.71 19.61 -17.68
CA ASN A 379 0.48 19.76 -16.23
C ASN A 379 1.05 18.56 -15.46
N VAL A 380 0.84 17.36 -15.97
CA VAL A 380 1.38 16.13 -15.36
C VAL A 380 2.91 16.11 -15.42
N ARG A 381 3.54 16.55 -16.53
CA ARG A 381 5.00 16.68 -16.61
C ARG A 381 5.53 17.69 -15.58
N ARG A 382 4.88 18.85 -15.43
CA ARG A 382 5.26 19.88 -14.45
C ARG A 382 5.12 19.37 -13.02
N GLY A 383 4.00 18.71 -12.71
CA GLY A 383 3.76 18.08 -11.40
C GLY A 383 4.80 17.02 -11.06
N SER A 384 5.09 16.12 -12.01
CA SER A 384 6.10 15.07 -11.83
C SER A 384 7.51 15.65 -11.64
N ALA A 385 7.89 16.64 -12.45
CA ALA A 385 9.19 17.31 -12.32
C ALA A 385 9.31 18.03 -10.97
N PHE A 386 8.25 18.68 -10.49
CA PHE A 386 8.24 19.34 -9.19
C PHE A 386 8.44 18.31 -8.06
N LEU A 387 7.70 17.19 -8.08
CA LEU A 387 7.84 16.13 -7.06
C LEU A 387 9.22 15.48 -7.11
N HIS A 388 9.75 15.23 -8.30
CA HIS A 388 11.12 14.71 -8.48
C HIS A 388 12.16 15.64 -7.86
N ASP A 389 12.12 16.94 -8.19
CA ASP A 389 13.04 17.93 -7.67
C ASP A 389 12.87 18.12 -6.14
N TYR A 390 11.63 18.01 -5.63
CA TYR A 390 11.33 18.05 -4.20
C TYR A 390 12.02 16.89 -3.47
N GLU A 391 11.92 15.67 -3.99
CA GLU A 391 12.59 14.50 -3.40
C GLU A 391 14.12 14.61 -3.47
N LEU A 392 14.68 15.04 -4.60
CA LEU A 392 16.13 15.24 -4.73
C LEU A 392 16.68 16.29 -3.78
N ASN A 393 15.90 17.33 -3.47
CA ASN A 393 16.31 18.36 -2.51
C ASN A 393 16.48 17.86 -1.08
N LYS A 394 16.00 16.68 -0.73
CA LYS A 394 16.18 16.02 0.58
C LYS A 394 17.50 15.28 0.67
N VAL A 395 18.02 14.79 -0.45
CA VAL A 395 19.19 13.90 -0.52
C VAL A 395 20.41 14.52 0.15
N SER A 396 21.14 13.71 0.91
CA SER A 396 22.34 14.09 1.68
C SER A 396 22.11 15.17 2.75
N LYS A 397 20.86 15.32 3.19
CA LYS A 397 20.47 16.17 4.32
C LYS A 397 19.87 15.32 5.42
N PRO A 398 19.86 15.79 6.69
CA PRO A 398 19.13 15.14 7.75
C PRO A 398 17.67 14.91 7.35
N PHE A 399 17.20 13.69 7.54
CA PHE A 399 15.82 13.32 7.19
C PHE A 399 14.83 14.04 8.11
N ASP A 400 13.83 14.70 7.53
CA ASP A 400 12.77 15.35 8.30
C ASP A 400 11.77 14.30 8.82
N ARG A 401 11.96 13.87 10.08
CA ARG A 401 11.08 12.89 10.73
C ARG A 401 9.64 13.38 10.90
N SER A 402 9.37 14.69 10.78
CA SER A 402 8.02 15.26 10.87
C SER A 402 7.24 15.17 9.55
N GLU A 403 7.92 14.87 8.45
CA GLU A 403 7.28 14.80 7.13
C GLU A 403 6.29 13.64 7.05
N TRP A 404 5.17 13.89 6.38
CA TRP A 404 4.15 12.90 6.06
C TRP A 404 4.28 12.47 4.59
N PHE A 405 4.37 11.17 4.34
CA PHE A 405 4.33 10.61 2.99
C PHE A 405 2.89 10.33 2.49
N SER A 406 1.90 10.42 3.38
CA SER A 406 0.47 10.33 3.05
C SER A 406 -0.22 11.70 3.17
N THR A 407 -1.50 11.75 2.83
CA THR A 407 -2.33 12.94 2.96
C THR A 407 -3.42 12.74 4.00
N PRO A 408 -3.95 13.79 4.66
CA PRO A 408 -5.00 13.67 5.66
C PRO A 408 -6.30 13.03 5.17
N GLN A 409 -6.60 13.14 3.87
CA GLN A 409 -7.77 12.53 3.23
C GLN A 409 -7.56 11.07 2.81
N THR A 410 -6.40 10.48 3.08
CA THR A 410 -6.12 9.06 2.84
C THR A 410 -6.83 8.19 3.86
N VAL A 411 -7.58 7.19 3.41
CA VAL A 411 -8.18 6.16 4.27
C VAL A 411 -7.23 4.98 4.36
N ASN A 412 -6.26 5.09 5.22
CA ASN A 412 -5.28 4.06 5.56
C ASN A 412 -4.54 4.43 6.85
N ALA A 413 -3.69 3.52 7.35
CA ALA A 413 -2.75 3.73 8.43
C ALA A 413 -1.38 3.19 8.01
N PHE A 414 -0.30 3.62 8.69
CA PHE A 414 1.06 3.28 8.26
C PHE A 414 2.02 3.22 9.44
N TYR A 415 2.97 2.28 9.36
CA TYR A 415 4.20 2.28 10.14
C TYR A 415 5.43 2.48 9.23
N ASN A 416 6.35 3.33 9.64
CA ASN A 416 7.63 3.51 8.93
C ASN A 416 8.80 3.04 9.83
N PRO A 417 9.44 1.90 9.51
CA PRO A 417 10.50 1.34 10.34
C PRO A 417 11.75 2.23 10.40
N THR A 418 12.05 3.00 9.35
CA THR A 418 13.26 3.83 9.28
C THR A 418 13.20 5.08 10.17
N VAL A 419 12.00 5.49 10.59
CA VAL A 419 11.78 6.60 11.53
C VAL A 419 11.07 6.17 12.80
N ASN A 420 10.63 4.92 12.89
CA ASN A 420 9.94 4.33 14.02
C ASN A 420 8.68 5.12 14.40
N ASP A 421 7.87 5.44 13.40
CA ASP A 421 6.62 6.18 13.58
C ASP A 421 5.40 5.49 12.98
N ILE A 422 4.24 5.81 13.55
CA ILE A 422 2.92 5.42 13.05
C ILE A 422 2.15 6.66 12.58
N THR A 423 1.46 6.53 11.45
CA THR A 423 0.71 7.64 10.84
C THR A 423 -0.75 7.25 10.65
N PHE A 424 -1.66 8.05 11.23
CA PHE A 424 -3.12 7.90 11.10
C PHE A 424 -3.72 9.15 10.47
N PRO A 425 -3.95 9.17 9.15
CA PRO A 425 -4.61 10.27 8.46
C PRO A 425 -6.02 10.53 9.00
N ALA A 426 -6.47 11.78 8.92
CA ALA A 426 -7.78 12.20 9.45
C ALA A 426 -8.96 11.39 8.89
N ALA A 427 -8.88 10.97 7.61
CA ALA A 427 -9.99 10.29 6.96
C ALA A 427 -10.30 8.89 7.52
N ILE A 428 -9.31 8.14 8.05
CA ILE A 428 -9.58 6.84 8.68
C ILE A 428 -10.19 6.98 10.09
N LEU A 429 -10.02 8.14 10.72
CA LEU A 429 -10.49 8.41 12.08
C LEU A 429 -11.97 8.81 12.10
N ARG A 430 -12.82 8.02 11.43
CA ARG A 430 -14.28 8.21 11.27
C ARG A 430 -15.01 6.88 11.41
N PRO A 431 -16.34 6.90 11.66
CA PRO A 431 -17.13 5.68 11.65
C PRO A 431 -16.99 4.90 10.32
N PRO A 432 -16.90 3.55 10.39
CA PRO A 432 -17.04 2.70 11.57
C PRO A 432 -15.72 2.38 12.29
N PHE A 433 -14.58 2.98 11.88
CA PHE A 433 -13.30 2.75 12.55
C PHE A 433 -13.24 3.42 13.91
N TYR A 434 -13.69 4.67 13.98
CA TYR A 434 -13.74 5.45 15.20
C TYR A 434 -15.01 6.31 15.27
N SER A 435 -15.64 6.34 16.43
CA SER A 435 -16.68 7.30 16.75
C SER A 435 -16.61 7.70 18.24
N PRO A 436 -16.66 9.00 18.58
CA PRO A 436 -16.73 9.45 19.97
C PRO A 436 -18.00 8.97 20.67
N ASP A 437 -19.07 8.69 19.92
CA ASP A 437 -20.35 8.23 20.43
C ASP A 437 -20.46 6.70 20.53
N ALA A 438 -19.49 5.95 19.98
CA ALA A 438 -19.48 4.49 20.07
C ALA A 438 -19.05 3.99 21.45
N ASP A 439 -19.42 2.74 21.75
CA ASP A 439 -18.91 2.05 22.93
C ASP A 439 -17.39 1.87 22.82
N ALA A 440 -16.67 2.05 23.93
CA ALA A 440 -15.21 1.90 23.93
C ALA A 440 -14.77 0.54 23.38
N ALA A 441 -15.50 -0.55 23.66
CA ALA A 441 -15.19 -1.87 23.12
C ALA A 441 -15.14 -1.88 21.58
N GLU A 442 -16.07 -1.17 20.94
CA GLU A 442 -16.14 -1.06 19.48
C GLU A 442 -14.96 -0.25 18.91
N ASN A 443 -14.62 0.89 19.54
CA ASN A 443 -13.46 1.67 19.17
C ASN A 443 -12.14 0.90 19.35
N PHE A 444 -11.99 0.12 20.44
CA PHE A 444 -10.81 -0.74 20.63
C PHE A 444 -10.76 -1.89 19.63
N GLY A 445 -11.90 -2.51 19.28
CA GLY A 445 -11.97 -3.58 18.30
C GLY A 445 -11.78 -3.14 16.85
N ALA A 446 -12.09 -1.88 16.55
CA ALA A 446 -11.94 -1.27 15.22
C ALA A 446 -10.60 -0.52 15.13
N ILE A 447 -10.59 0.81 15.30
CA ILE A 447 -9.38 1.62 15.14
C ILE A 447 -8.28 1.22 16.14
N GLY A 448 -8.64 0.79 17.35
CA GLY A 448 -7.67 0.34 18.35
C GLY A 448 -6.86 -0.87 17.88
N ALA A 449 -7.51 -1.85 17.25
CA ALA A 449 -6.82 -3.00 16.66
C ALA A 449 -5.94 -2.59 15.45
N VAL A 450 -6.38 -1.61 14.64
CA VAL A 450 -5.58 -1.05 13.53
C VAL A 450 -4.34 -0.31 14.08
N ILE A 451 -4.49 0.49 15.13
CA ILE A 451 -3.35 1.18 15.77
C ILE A 451 -2.38 0.14 16.36
N GLY A 452 -2.92 -0.89 17.02
CA GLY A 452 -2.13 -2.00 17.54
C GLY A 452 -1.38 -2.74 16.44
N HIS A 453 -1.99 -2.93 15.27
CA HIS A 453 -1.38 -3.49 14.07
C HIS A 453 -0.18 -2.64 13.61
N GLU A 454 -0.34 -1.34 13.46
CA GLU A 454 0.75 -0.44 13.05
C GLU A 454 1.91 -0.43 14.06
N ILE A 455 1.63 -0.40 15.37
CA ILE A 455 2.67 -0.54 16.39
C ILE A 455 3.33 -1.92 16.27
N GLY A 456 2.56 -2.97 15.98
CA GLY A 456 3.01 -4.34 15.77
C GLY A 456 4.05 -4.47 14.66
N HIS A 457 3.94 -3.68 13.60
CA HIS A 457 4.94 -3.63 12.54
C HIS A 457 6.34 -3.21 13.03
N GLY A 458 6.45 -2.52 14.16
CA GLY A 458 7.74 -2.26 14.80
C GLY A 458 8.44 -3.53 15.28
N PHE A 459 7.69 -4.62 15.44
CA PHE A 459 8.14 -5.88 16.04
C PHE A 459 7.85 -7.11 15.15
N ASP A 460 7.39 -6.91 13.92
CA ASP A 460 7.17 -7.98 12.94
C ASP A 460 8.51 -8.55 12.39
N ASP A 461 8.43 -9.43 11.39
CA ASP A 461 9.60 -10.09 10.78
C ASP A 461 10.59 -9.11 10.16
N GLN A 462 10.14 -7.95 9.68
CA GLN A 462 10.97 -6.91 9.06
C GLN A 462 11.25 -5.75 10.03
N GLY A 463 10.22 -5.18 10.67
CA GLY A 463 10.38 -4.07 11.60
C GLY A 463 11.25 -4.41 12.79
N SER A 464 11.23 -5.66 13.26
CA SER A 464 12.11 -6.15 14.33
C SER A 464 13.61 -6.11 13.99
N GLN A 465 13.97 -5.92 12.71
CA GLN A 465 15.36 -5.74 12.26
C GLN A 465 15.89 -4.32 12.54
N TYR A 466 14.98 -3.35 12.78
CA TYR A 466 15.30 -1.95 13.03
C TYR A 466 15.31 -1.65 14.52
N ASP A 467 16.26 -0.85 14.98
CA ASP A 467 16.29 -0.33 16.34
C ASP A 467 15.29 0.81 16.55
N GLY A 468 15.23 1.36 17.77
CA GLY A 468 14.31 2.45 18.11
C GLY A 468 14.60 3.79 17.42
N ASP A 469 15.79 3.95 16.84
CA ASP A 469 16.19 5.13 16.07
C ASP A 469 15.96 4.95 14.57
N GLY A 470 15.44 3.78 14.16
CA GLY A 470 15.12 3.44 12.77
C GLY A 470 16.34 3.01 11.95
N ASN A 471 17.40 2.55 12.61
CA ASN A 471 18.56 2.00 11.93
C ASN A 471 18.44 0.47 11.83
N LEU A 472 18.86 -0.08 10.69
CA LEU A 472 18.91 -1.53 10.46
C LEU A 472 20.08 -2.12 11.27
N HIS A 473 19.78 -2.43 12.50
CA HIS A 473 20.75 -2.93 13.47
C HIS A 473 20.11 -4.03 14.30
N SER A 474 20.65 -5.25 14.21
CA SER A 474 20.16 -6.37 15.01
C SER A 474 20.39 -6.11 16.50
N TRP A 475 19.32 -6.08 17.26
CA TRP A 475 19.31 -5.92 18.71
C TRP A 475 18.84 -7.19 19.45
N TRP A 476 18.59 -8.25 18.69
CA TRP A 476 18.17 -9.56 19.18
C TRP A 476 19.36 -10.44 19.51
N SER A 477 19.23 -11.28 20.54
CA SER A 477 20.10 -12.43 20.69
C SER A 477 19.75 -13.51 19.65
N ASP A 478 20.72 -14.38 19.33
CA ASP A 478 20.47 -15.51 18.40
C ASP A 478 19.38 -16.45 18.95
N GLU A 479 19.33 -16.66 20.27
CA GLU A 479 18.30 -17.46 20.94
C GLU A 479 16.91 -16.86 20.77
N ASP A 480 16.75 -15.57 21.01
CA ASP A 480 15.48 -14.87 20.87
C ASP A 480 15.04 -14.83 19.41
N ARG A 481 15.97 -14.62 18.48
CA ARG A 481 15.67 -14.67 17.05
C ARG A 481 15.16 -16.05 16.62
N ALA A 482 15.80 -17.11 17.09
CA ALA A 482 15.36 -18.50 16.83
C ALA A 482 13.96 -18.76 17.42
N ALA A 483 13.70 -18.31 18.65
CA ALA A 483 12.40 -18.45 19.31
C ALA A 483 11.28 -17.66 18.60
N PHE A 484 11.60 -16.49 18.07
CA PHE A 484 10.69 -15.71 17.23
C PHE A 484 10.36 -16.43 15.92
N THR A 485 11.40 -16.92 15.22
CA THR A 485 11.26 -17.64 13.95
C THR A 485 10.43 -18.92 14.10
N GLU A 486 10.60 -19.67 15.20
CA GLU A 486 9.79 -20.87 15.47
C GLU A 486 8.29 -20.54 15.64
N ARG A 487 7.98 -19.39 16.27
CA ARG A 487 6.59 -18.92 16.46
C ARG A 487 5.98 -18.43 15.16
N THR A 488 6.74 -17.64 14.42
CA THR A 488 6.26 -17.08 13.14
C THR A 488 6.11 -18.13 12.06
N ALA A 489 6.92 -19.19 12.05
CA ALA A 489 6.76 -20.32 11.15
C ALA A 489 5.37 -21.00 11.29
N LYS A 490 4.85 -21.11 12.51
CA LYS A 490 3.48 -21.64 12.73
C LYS A 490 2.42 -20.71 12.13
N LEU A 491 2.63 -19.40 12.20
CA LEU A 491 1.71 -18.43 11.58
C LEU A 491 1.79 -18.51 10.04
N VAL A 492 2.99 -18.66 9.47
CA VAL A 492 3.17 -18.95 8.04
C VAL A 492 2.35 -20.19 7.63
N ASP A 493 2.48 -21.29 8.36
CA ASP A 493 1.77 -22.55 8.06
C ASP A 493 0.24 -22.37 8.13
N GLN A 494 -0.28 -21.55 9.03
CA GLN A 494 -1.72 -21.29 9.15
C GLN A 494 -2.31 -20.56 7.95
N PHE A 495 -1.53 -19.73 7.28
CA PHE A 495 -1.99 -18.95 6.12
C PHE A 495 -1.61 -19.58 4.79
N GLN A 496 -0.56 -20.42 4.76
CA GLN A 496 -0.03 -20.99 3.52
C GLN A 496 -1.08 -21.77 2.74
N GLY A 497 -1.29 -21.37 1.48
CA GLY A 497 -2.17 -22.07 0.55
C GLY A 497 -3.67 -21.84 0.78
N LEU A 498 -4.07 -20.92 1.68
CA LEU A 498 -5.48 -20.54 1.82
C LEU A 498 -5.99 -19.91 0.53
N VAL A 499 -7.16 -20.34 0.08
CA VAL A 499 -7.78 -19.81 -1.16
C VAL A 499 -9.03 -19.02 -0.81
N PRO A 500 -9.12 -17.73 -1.21
CA PRO A 500 -10.29 -16.90 -0.96
C PRO A 500 -11.57 -17.51 -1.52
N THR A 501 -12.68 -17.25 -0.83
CA THR A 501 -14.00 -17.78 -1.25
C THR A 501 -14.36 -17.34 -2.67
N SER A 502 -14.05 -16.11 -3.06
CA SER A 502 -14.26 -15.57 -4.42
C SER A 502 -13.56 -16.40 -5.50
N VAL A 503 -12.29 -16.74 -5.29
CA VAL A 503 -11.45 -17.51 -6.22
C VAL A 503 -11.90 -18.98 -6.29
N ARG A 504 -12.20 -19.56 -5.10
CA ARG A 504 -12.69 -20.95 -5.00
C ARG A 504 -14.04 -21.11 -5.70
N GLU A 505 -14.98 -20.19 -5.51
CA GLU A 505 -16.30 -20.24 -6.14
C GLU A 505 -16.23 -19.99 -7.66
N ALA A 506 -15.27 -19.18 -8.12
CA ALA A 506 -15.01 -18.98 -9.55
C ALA A 506 -14.30 -20.15 -10.21
N GLY A 507 -13.78 -21.12 -9.43
CA GLY A 507 -13.06 -22.28 -9.97
C GLY A 507 -11.70 -21.92 -10.59
N ILE A 508 -11.08 -20.82 -10.17
CA ILE A 508 -9.79 -20.38 -10.67
C ILE A 508 -8.68 -21.15 -9.94
N GLU A 509 -7.78 -21.75 -10.71
CA GLU A 509 -6.59 -22.42 -10.14
C GLU A 509 -5.60 -21.39 -9.59
N THR A 510 -5.13 -21.63 -8.36
CA THR A 510 -4.16 -20.76 -7.66
C THR A 510 -3.35 -21.57 -6.66
N THR A 511 -2.16 -21.09 -6.32
CA THR A 511 -1.37 -21.62 -5.20
C THR A 511 -1.90 -21.14 -3.84
N GLY A 512 -2.86 -20.21 -3.83
CA GLY A 512 -3.36 -19.57 -2.63
C GLY A 512 -2.39 -18.56 -2.02
N VAL A 513 -2.69 -18.15 -0.78
CA VAL A 513 -1.87 -17.20 -0.02
C VAL A 513 -0.45 -17.74 0.17
N ASN A 514 0.54 -16.89 -0.05
CA ASN A 514 1.93 -17.14 0.33
C ASN A 514 2.14 -16.68 1.78
N GLY A 515 2.22 -17.64 2.71
CA GLY A 515 2.31 -17.34 4.14
C GLY A 515 3.60 -16.60 4.53
N GLU A 516 4.72 -16.80 3.81
CA GLU A 516 5.97 -16.06 4.04
C GLU A 516 5.84 -14.60 3.57
N PHE A 517 5.21 -14.39 2.42
CA PHE A 517 4.99 -13.05 1.88
C PHE A 517 4.05 -12.21 2.76
N THR A 518 3.03 -12.84 3.34
CA THR A 518 2.03 -12.14 4.17
C THR A 518 2.36 -12.13 5.67
N LEU A 519 3.51 -12.66 6.08
CA LEU A 519 3.86 -12.87 7.48
C LEU A 519 3.82 -11.57 8.31
N GLY A 520 4.42 -10.50 7.83
CA GLY A 520 4.48 -9.23 8.58
C GLY A 520 3.10 -8.67 8.87
N GLU A 521 2.20 -8.69 7.87
CA GLU A 521 0.82 -8.24 8.02
C GLU A 521 0.03 -9.13 8.99
N ASN A 522 0.24 -10.44 8.92
CA ASN A 522 -0.41 -11.38 9.83
C ASN A 522 0.10 -11.24 11.27
N ILE A 523 1.38 -10.90 11.48
CA ILE A 523 1.93 -10.54 12.81
C ILE A 523 1.31 -9.25 13.32
N GLY A 524 1.20 -8.23 12.47
CA GLY A 524 0.56 -6.96 12.80
C GLY A 524 -0.88 -7.15 13.26
N ASP A 525 -1.67 -7.93 12.52
CA ASP A 525 -3.06 -8.25 12.87
C ASP A 525 -3.18 -9.01 14.20
N LEU A 526 -2.36 -10.04 14.39
CA LEU A 526 -2.38 -10.86 15.60
C LEU A 526 -2.02 -10.04 16.84
N GLY A 527 -0.95 -9.24 16.72
CA GLY A 527 -0.54 -8.29 17.75
C GLY A 527 -1.62 -7.25 18.00
N GLY A 528 -2.13 -6.63 16.92
CA GLY A 528 -3.12 -5.57 16.98
C GLY A 528 -4.39 -5.97 17.73
N LEU A 529 -4.99 -7.09 17.36
CA LEU A 529 -6.20 -7.58 18.03
C LEU A 529 -5.93 -7.98 19.51
N GLY A 530 -4.85 -8.72 19.77
CA GLY A 530 -4.50 -9.14 21.13
C GLY A 530 -4.21 -7.95 22.06
N ILE A 531 -3.46 -6.98 21.58
CA ILE A 531 -3.10 -5.75 22.31
C ILE A 531 -4.33 -4.84 22.52
N ALA A 532 -5.23 -4.74 21.54
CA ALA A 532 -6.47 -3.98 21.71
C ALA A 532 -7.33 -4.51 22.87
N ILE A 533 -7.37 -5.82 23.08
CA ILE A 533 -8.08 -6.44 24.20
C ILE A 533 -7.42 -6.05 25.55
N VAL A 534 -6.08 -6.10 25.63
CA VAL A 534 -5.34 -5.68 26.82
C VAL A 534 -5.57 -4.20 27.12
N ALA A 535 -5.46 -3.36 26.10
CA ALA A 535 -5.71 -1.92 26.19
C ALA A 535 -7.14 -1.61 26.66
N TYR A 536 -8.13 -2.35 26.15
CA TYR A 536 -9.52 -2.21 26.60
C TYR A 536 -9.69 -2.61 28.07
N ARG A 537 -9.03 -3.68 28.53
CA ARG A 537 -9.02 -4.05 29.96
C ARG A 537 -8.40 -2.96 30.83
N MET A 538 -7.29 -2.33 30.39
CA MET A 538 -6.67 -1.20 31.10
C MET A 538 -7.61 0.01 31.16
N TYR A 539 -8.23 0.35 30.03
CA TYR A 539 -9.21 1.43 29.94
C TYR A 539 -10.38 1.24 30.93
N LEU A 540 -10.87 0.01 31.07
CA LEU A 540 -11.92 -0.33 32.03
C LEU A 540 -11.40 -0.24 33.48
N ALA A 541 -10.20 -0.77 33.74
CA ALA A 541 -9.60 -0.76 35.09
C ALA A 541 -9.39 0.66 35.64
N ASP A 542 -8.94 1.60 34.79
CA ASP A 542 -8.80 3.02 35.13
C ASP A 542 -10.15 3.68 35.52
N ARG A 543 -11.26 3.06 35.11
CA ARG A 543 -12.64 3.47 35.41
C ARG A 543 -13.27 2.62 36.52
N GLY A 544 -12.48 1.75 37.16
CA GLY A 544 -12.94 0.85 38.24
C GLY A 544 -13.85 -0.28 37.72
N LEU A 545 -13.77 -0.63 36.44
CA LEU A 545 -14.59 -1.64 35.79
C LEU A 545 -13.73 -2.83 35.34
N THR A 546 -14.39 -3.95 35.13
CA THR A 546 -13.84 -5.17 34.49
C THR A 546 -14.67 -5.53 33.24
N LEU A 547 -14.25 -6.51 32.45
CA LEU A 547 -15.05 -7.03 31.36
C LEU A 547 -16.44 -7.50 31.77
N ALA A 548 -16.56 -8.07 32.99
CA ALA A 548 -17.83 -8.55 33.52
C ALA A 548 -18.81 -7.41 33.86
N ASP A 549 -18.30 -6.21 34.12
CA ASP A 549 -19.12 -5.04 34.45
C ASP A 549 -19.63 -4.30 33.18
N THR A 550 -19.19 -4.71 32.01
CA THR A 550 -19.63 -4.09 30.77
C THR A 550 -21.06 -4.50 30.43
N PRO A 551 -21.96 -3.53 30.13
CA PRO A 551 -23.33 -3.87 29.78
C PRO A 551 -23.40 -4.64 28.47
N THR A 552 -24.36 -5.58 28.37
CA THR A 552 -24.74 -6.15 27.07
C THR A 552 -25.48 -5.09 26.26
N ARG A 553 -25.20 -5.01 24.96
CA ARG A 553 -25.83 -4.09 24.02
C ARG A 553 -25.95 -4.74 22.64
N PRO A 554 -26.92 -4.30 21.81
CA PRO A 554 -26.93 -4.65 20.41
C PRO A 554 -25.61 -4.21 19.74
N PHE A 555 -25.14 -4.98 18.77
CA PHE A 555 -24.11 -4.54 17.82
C PHE A 555 -24.78 -4.22 16.49
N VAL A 556 -24.59 -3.01 15.98
CA VAL A 556 -25.23 -2.54 14.75
C VAL A 556 -24.15 -2.41 13.66
N ALA A 557 -24.27 -3.24 12.64
CA ALA A 557 -23.51 -3.11 11.40
C ALA A 557 -24.50 -2.96 10.23
N GLU A 558 -24.32 -1.95 9.42
CA GLU A 558 -25.15 -1.78 8.22
C GLU A 558 -25.04 -3.01 7.32
N GLY A 559 -26.18 -3.60 6.95
CA GLY A 559 -26.21 -4.85 6.19
C GLY A 559 -25.66 -6.07 6.96
N GLY A 560 -25.56 -5.99 8.29
CA GLY A 560 -25.09 -7.09 9.11
C GLY A 560 -25.98 -8.33 9.04
N SER A 561 -25.44 -9.46 9.55
CA SER A 561 -26.19 -10.70 9.64
C SER A 561 -27.49 -10.52 10.44
N PRO A 562 -28.61 -11.18 10.04
CA PRO A 562 -29.84 -11.20 10.82
C PRO A 562 -29.65 -11.71 12.26
N GLU A 563 -28.62 -12.51 12.53
CA GLU A 563 -28.32 -13.00 13.88
C GLU A 563 -27.85 -11.88 14.81
N LEU A 564 -27.18 -10.84 14.30
CA LEU A 564 -26.74 -9.69 15.10
C LEU A 564 -27.90 -8.94 15.74
N THR A 565 -29.06 -8.90 15.08
CA THR A 565 -30.25 -8.18 15.59
C THR A 565 -31.03 -8.96 16.64
N LYS A 566 -30.73 -10.25 16.82
CA LYS A 566 -31.45 -11.14 17.75
C LYS A 566 -30.82 -11.18 19.14
N HIS A 567 -29.60 -10.67 19.28
CA HIS A 567 -28.81 -10.80 20.49
C HIS A 567 -28.25 -9.46 20.97
N GLU A 568 -28.00 -9.39 22.26
CA GLU A 568 -27.15 -8.37 22.88
C GLU A 568 -25.79 -9.00 23.20
N PHE A 569 -24.74 -8.23 23.09
CA PHE A 569 -23.35 -8.69 23.19
C PHE A 569 -22.63 -7.99 24.32
N SER A 570 -21.79 -8.73 25.06
CA SER A 570 -20.88 -8.16 26.05
C SER A 570 -19.85 -7.22 25.40
N GLY A 571 -19.14 -6.42 26.20
CA GLY A 571 -18.08 -5.57 25.68
C GLY A 571 -17.02 -6.35 24.91
N LEU A 572 -16.55 -7.49 25.44
CA LEU A 572 -15.56 -8.33 24.74
C LEU A 572 -16.11 -8.89 23.42
N GLN A 573 -17.36 -9.31 23.39
CA GLN A 573 -18.00 -9.76 22.14
C GLN A 573 -18.07 -8.64 21.13
N ARG A 574 -18.49 -7.42 21.52
CA ARG A 574 -18.56 -6.27 20.61
C ARG A 574 -17.19 -5.87 20.06
N LEU A 575 -16.12 -6.02 20.82
CA LEU A 575 -14.75 -5.81 20.33
C LEU A 575 -14.43 -6.73 19.13
N PHE A 576 -14.72 -8.04 19.23
CA PHE A 576 -14.52 -8.96 18.12
C PHE A 576 -15.47 -8.69 16.94
N LEU A 577 -16.71 -8.28 17.22
CA LEU A 577 -17.66 -7.93 16.16
C LEU A 577 -17.20 -6.67 15.39
N ALA A 578 -16.65 -5.68 16.08
CA ALA A 578 -16.08 -4.48 15.46
C ALA A 578 -14.85 -4.81 14.62
N TRP A 579 -13.94 -5.67 15.13
CA TRP A 579 -12.83 -6.23 14.36
C TRP A 579 -13.30 -6.87 13.05
N SER A 580 -14.29 -7.74 13.09
CA SER A 580 -14.83 -8.37 11.88
C SER A 580 -15.49 -7.36 10.93
N HIS A 581 -16.16 -6.34 11.47
CA HIS A 581 -16.84 -5.34 10.67
C HIS A 581 -15.88 -4.44 9.88
N VAL A 582 -14.74 -4.04 10.45
CA VAL A 582 -13.78 -3.21 9.73
C VAL A 582 -13.11 -3.96 8.57
N TRP A 583 -12.97 -5.29 8.67
CA TRP A 583 -12.44 -6.14 7.59
C TRP A 583 -13.49 -6.54 6.55
N ARG A 584 -14.74 -6.12 6.70
CA ARG A 584 -15.78 -6.42 5.71
C ARG A 584 -15.35 -5.98 4.33
N SER A 585 -15.21 -6.95 3.42
CA SER A 585 -14.92 -6.71 2.01
C SER A 585 -15.47 -7.81 1.13
N LYS A 586 -15.70 -7.48 -0.13
CA LYS A 586 -16.07 -8.40 -1.21
C LYS A 586 -15.22 -8.04 -2.42
N THR A 587 -14.50 -9.02 -2.93
CA THR A 587 -13.48 -8.82 -3.98
C THR A 587 -13.85 -9.65 -5.21
N ARG A 588 -13.59 -9.13 -6.41
CA ARG A 588 -13.67 -9.92 -7.64
C ARG A 588 -12.52 -10.93 -7.68
N PRO A 589 -12.75 -12.14 -8.17
CA PRO A 589 -11.74 -13.21 -8.10
C PRO A 589 -10.45 -12.86 -8.86
N GLU A 590 -10.53 -12.11 -9.94
CA GLU A 590 -9.36 -11.66 -10.72
C GLU A 590 -8.45 -10.75 -9.88
N LEU A 591 -9.05 -9.83 -9.10
CA LEU A 591 -8.28 -8.99 -8.18
C LEU A 591 -7.67 -9.81 -7.04
N ASP A 592 -8.40 -10.76 -6.44
CA ASP A 592 -7.84 -11.62 -5.38
C ASP A 592 -6.62 -12.40 -5.88
N VAL A 593 -6.65 -12.90 -7.13
CA VAL A 593 -5.49 -13.55 -7.77
C VAL A 593 -4.31 -12.58 -7.89
N GLN A 594 -4.56 -11.36 -8.33
CA GLN A 594 -3.53 -10.33 -8.45
C GLN A 594 -2.94 -9.96 -7.07
N LEU A 595 -3.78 -9.74 -6.07
CA LEU A 595 -3.32 -9.36 -4.72
C LEU A 595 -2.50 -10.47 -4.07
N MET A 596 -2.89 -11.74 -4.20
CA MET A 596 -2.09 -12.86 -3.67
C MET A 596 -0.68 -12.92 -4.28
N ALA A 597 -0.47 -12.40 -5.48
CA ALA A 597 0.82 -12.36 -6.15
C ALA A 597 1.66 -11.10 -5.81
N SER A 598 1.03 -9.99 -5.43
CA SER A 598 1.71 -8.68 -5.39
C SER A 598 1.46 -7.85 -4.13
N ASP A 599 0.52 -8.23 -3.27
CA ASP A 599 0.16 -7.50 -2.06
C ASP A 599 0.48 -8.34 -0.80
N PRO A 600 1.20 -7.80 0.20
CA PRO A 600 1.58 -8.54 1.40
C PRO A 600 0.42 -8.82 2.36
N HIS A 601 -0.77 -8.26 2.11
CA HIS A 601 -1.94 -8.49 2.96
C HIS A 601 -2.67 -9.78 2.58
N SER A 602 -3.00 -10.58 3.59
CA SER A 602 -3.89 -11.72 3.41
C SER A 602 -5.32 -11.25 3.08
N PRO A 603 -6.14 -12.03 2.33
CA PRO A 603 -7.55 -11.73 2.13
C PRO A 603 -8.31 -11.51 3.43
N SER A 604 -9.25 -10.56 3.43
CA SER A 604 -9.93 -10.07 4.65
C SER A 604 -10.61 -11.17 5.47
N GLU A 605 -11.19 -12.19 4.84
CA GLU A 605 -11.80 -13.31 5.56
C GLU A 605 -10.78 -14.08 6.41
N PHE A 606 -9.54 -14.20 5.96
CA PHE A 606 -8.46 -14.84 6.70
C PHE A 606 -7.85 -13.91 7.75
N ARG A 607 -7.66 -12.63 7.46
CA ARG A 607 -7.28 -11.62 8.45
C ARG A 607 -8.25 -11.60 9.62
N CYS A 608 -9.55 -11.76 9.37
CA CYS A 608 -10.56 -11.83 10.42
C CYS A 608 -10.52 -13.17 11.18
N ASN A 609 -10.70 -14.28 10.47
CA ASN A 609 -10.98 -15.58 11.10
C ASN A 609 -9.74 -16.28 11.68
N VAL A 610 -8.63 -16.34 10.92
CA VAL A 610 -7.40 -17.03 11.37
C VAL A 610 -6.78 -16.26 12.53
N ILE A 611 -6.77 -14.94 12.45
CA ILE A 611 -6.24 -14.10 13.52
C ILE A 611 -7.08 -14.24 14.80
N ALA A 612 -8.39 -14.07 14.70
CA ALA A 612 -9.27 -14.23 15.89
C ALA A 612 -9.19 -15.64 16.48
N GLY A 613 -9.05 -16.66 15.64
CA GLY A 613 -8.88 -18.08 16.07
C GLY A 613 -7.63 -18.32 16.93
N ASN A 614 -6.58 -17.51 16.78
CA ASN A 614 -5.39 -17.58 17.63
C ASN A 614 -5.59 -16.91 19.01
N VAL A 615 -6.57 -16.02 19.17
CA VAL A 615 -6.79 -15.23 20.39
C VAL A 615 -7.63 -16.02 21.39
N ALA A 616 -7.09 -16.31 22.57
CA ALA A 616 -7.76 -17.10 23.61
C ALA A 616 -9.09 -16.49 24.05
N GLU A 617 -9.17 -15.18 24.12
CA GLU A 617 -10.35 -14.41 24.51
C GLU A 617 -11.54 -14.59 23.56
N LEU A 618 -11.31 -15.01 22.29
CA LEU A 618 -12.41 -15.38 21.39
C LEU A 618 -13.25 -16.52 21.99
N TYR A 619 -12.58 -17.52 22.57
CA TYR A 619 -13.22 -18.71 23.15
C TYR A 619 -13.85 -18.43 24.52
N GLU A 620 -13.47 -17.32 25.18
CA GLU A 620 -14.17 -16.78 26.34
C GLU A 620 -15.44 -16.02 25.94
N ALA A 621 -15.36 -15.29 24.80
CA ALA A 621 -16.45 -14.46 24.32
C ALA A 621 -17.55 -15.28 23.62
N PHE A 622 -17.16 -16.33 22.88
CA PHE A 622 -18.06 -17.11 22.02
C PHE A 622 -17.84 -18.61 22.17
N GLU A 623 -18.92 -19.37 22.06
CA GLU A 623 -18.82 -20.80 21.87
C GLU A 623 -18.37 -21.10 20.43
N VAL A 624 -17.11 -21.51 20.26
CA VAL A 624 -16.54 -21.92 18.98
C VAL A 624 -16.42 -23.45 18.97
N PRO A 625 -17.23 -24.17 18.18
CA PRO A 625 -17.15 -25.62 18.08
C PRO A 625 -15.78 -26.07 17.57
N ALA A 626 -15.29 -27.22 18.07
CA ALA A 626 -13.98 -27.74 17.69
C ALA A 626 -13.89 -28.20 16.21
N ASP A 627 -15.01 -28.37 15.54
CA ASP A 627 -15.12 -28.68 14.11
C ASP A 627 -15.35 -27.44 13.23
N ALA A 628 -15.39 -26.24 13.83
CA ALA A 628 -15.54 -25.00 13.09
C ALA A 628 -14.26 -24.67 12.27
N PRO A 629 -14.37 -24.19 11.04
CA PRO A 629 -13.22 -23.83 10.20
C PRO A 629 -12.24 -22.85 10.86
N MET A 630 -12.74 -21.92 11.68
CA MET A 630 -11.92 -20.94 12.39
C MET A 630 -11.36 -21.45 13.72
N PHE A 631 -11.70 -22.67 14.16
CA PHE A 631 -11.21 -23.22 15.43
C PHE A 631 -9.73 -23.58 15.32
N ILE A 632 -8.93 -23.03 16.22
CA ILE A 632 -7.53 -23.39 16.38
C ILE A 632 -7.37 -24.00 17.78
N ALA A 633 -6.89 -25.26 17.83
CA ALA A 633 -6.65 -25.95 19.09
C ALA A 633 -5.62 -25.18 19.95
N PRO A 634 -5.74 -25.15 21.27
CA PRO A 634 -4.89 -24.31 22.14
C PRO A 634 -3.38 -24.47 21.89
N GLU A 635 -2.93 -25.71 21.63
CA GLU A 635 -1.52 -26.05 21.35
C GLU A 635 -1.01 -25.53 20.00
N ASN A 636 -1.92 -25.22 19.08
CA ASN A 636 -1.62 -24.70 17.75
C ASN A 636 -1.79 -23.19 17.64
N ARG A 637 -2.31 -22.53 18.67
CA ARG A 637 -2.45 -21.05 18.70
C ARG A 637 -1.09 -20.39 18.75
N VAL A 638 -0.96 -19.34 17.97
CA VAL A 638 0.24 -18.51 17.95
C VAL A 638 0.01 -17.29 18.84
N THR A 639 0.94 -17.05 19.73
CA THR A 639 1.04 -15.82 20.51
C THR A 639 2.47 -15.32 20.39
N ILE A 640 2.63 -14.10 19.91
CA ILE A 640 3.93 -13.47 19.75
C ILE A 640 4.11 -12.39 20.82
N TRP A 641 3.15 -11.46 20.92
CA TRP A 641 3.15 -10.35 21.86
C TRP A 641 2.05 -10.45 22.93
#